data_08f3cc03abe724d8116a442ab11aee4f
#
_entry.id   08f3cc03abe724d8116a442ab11aee4f
#
_cell.length_a   1.000
_cell.length_b   1.000
_cell.length_c   1.000
_cell.angle_alpha   90.00
_cell.angle_beta   90.00
_cell.angle_gamma   90.00
#
_symmetry.space_group_name_H-M   'P 1'
#
loop_
_entity.id
_entity.type
_entity.pdbx_description
1 polymer ?
#
loop_
_entity_poly.entity_id
_entity_poly.type
_entity_poly.pdbx_seq_one_letter_code
_entity_poly.pdbx_strand_id
1 'polypeptide(L)'
;MQEECYITRPVQTWCCSLQAKRANILPCQTTKTIKRRAFYYAAKVTKVNFNSNLEEIEGDAFQQTTSLRELAFEAPSKLKKIGTFAFTGSKIETLNLPASVETVDWSAFSSSGLKKVTVADGSQLKTIGKGAFTGCKNLEEFTFNGTTTLETIKADAFNGDSKLKSFTVPDKVTTLGRGAFNGTSAMETVTFKEPASITTIGEGAFQGASALKRIELPETVTEIKKDAFNTCTSLQEIVIPKNVNHIDPTGFQECASLEKFTVDKDNATYSSVDGFLLSKDKKTLRAFPPAKANTYYTMLPPTIETIGAQAFYFVQNLENITIPEKVNKIEAFAFDRVAKLNTIAFLSKTPVTNIDPSAFNPANVDKSKIHISIRKDAETAYSSNPLWSQFPLHQTSFMAETNGTGNGYTEYFPLSSKAVMIVDTKADVYTYVVRPTVTNPTDGKSYQVRLWADYAMDKNNTNIKEVVFCNTLDYMGIDAFKKHDGSTTVESVFFTSAVPTRDMSSIKWELGDNIHEFSASQKIYVKPSAVAAYKAQWVKYTSQIDYKIKGVKIQKQYGTFAREFDSDLGIYYRENGNGDVAAYVAQISSPKPAQNGTTPVYRFKVNSIDLNGGASGDYSYVPAYTGVLIQSRNSFELPNDFYYAIGEKDNAPYTITGNIMTGVTEKATNIQSTYAAGNMDPLYTMSASKGYFMLVPAYDPAQPVSASNKQFTMPVHKAYARPKNMVGATPSKVMIFDGNEDGVDADAAGTALEISNIELKEAGNNVYYNLQGQRVEHPQHGIYIHNGKKVVLK
;
A
#
# COMPACT_ATOMS: atom_id res chain seq x y z
N MET A 1 -59.56 -29.87 -53.32
CA MET A 1 -58.89 -28.87 -54.23
C MET A 1 -57.44 -28.85 -53.86
N GLN A 2 -56.62 -29.47 -54.69
CA GLN A 2 -55.15 -29.34 -54.66
C GLN A 2 -54.83 -28.01 -55.35
N GLU A 3 -54.47 -26.99 -54.54
CA GLU A 3 -53.90 -25.82 -55.09
C GLU A 3 -52.39 -26.06 -55.39
N GLU A 4 -52.11 -26.28 -56.68
CA GLU A 4 -50.77 -26.45 -57.19
C GLU A 4 -49.92 -25.20 -56.99
N CYS A 5 -48.79 -25.34 -56.31
CA CYS A 5 -47.73 -24.32 -56.27
C CYS A 5 -47.09 -24.23 -57.67
N TYR A 6 -47.26 -23.09 -58.34
CA TYR A 6 -46.54 -22.81 -59.60
C TYR A 6 -45.02 -22.75 -59.36
N ILE A 7 -44.31 -23.80 -59.78
CA ILE A 7 -42.85 -23.91 -59.80
C ILE A 7 -42.37 -23.30 -61.12
N THR A 8 -41.82 -22.12 -61.12
CA THR A 8 -41.11 -21.58 -62.28
C THR A 8 -39.72 -22.27 -62.40
N ARG A 9 -39.38 -22.80 -63.58
CA ARG A 9 -38.13 -23.47 -63.84
C ARG A 9 -36.93 -22.48 -63.68
N PRO A 10 -35.79 -22.90 -63.11
CA PRO A 10 -35.44 -24.29 -62.75
C PRO A 10 -35.85 -24.65 -61.33
N VAL A 11 -36.15 -25.90 -61.07
CA VAL A 11 -36.68 -26.58 -59.91
C VAL A 11 -35.81 -26.36 -58.59
N GLN A 12 -34.75 -25.58 -58.71
CA GLN A 12 -33.78 -25.37 -57.63
C GLN A 12 -34.01 -24.09 -56.73
N THR A 13 -34.96 -23.22 -57.10
CA THR A 13 -35.25 -22.00 -56.39
C THR A 13 -36.73 -21.96 -55.91
N TRP A 14 -36.96 -21.65 -54.67
CA TRP A 14 -38.28 -21.59 -54.06
C TRP A 14 -38.74 -20.17 -53.81
N CYS A 15 -39.81 -19.76 -54.46
CA CYS A 15 -40.48 -18.48 -54.27
C CYS A 15 -42.00 -18.72 -54.20
N CYS A 16 -42.56 -18.85 -52.98
CA CYS A 16 -43.96 -19.15 -52.87
C CYS A 16 -44.67 -18.39 -51.75
N SER A 17 -45.53 -17.47 -52.12
CA SER A 17 -46.44 -16.72 -51.23
C SER A 17 -47.58 -17.52 -50.63
N LEU A 18 -47.98 -18.65 -51.21
CA LEU A 18 -49.09 -19.50 -50.76
C LEU A 18 -48.76 -20.38 -49.54
N GLN A 19 -47.48 -20.81 -49.37
CA GLN A 19 -47.10 -21.60 -48.21
C GLN A 19 -46.94 -20.73 -46.96
N ALA A 20 -46.80 -19.41 -47.08
CA ALA A 20 -46.76 -18.48 -45.93
C ALA A 20 -48.05 -18.50 -45.08
N LYS A 21 -49.07 -19.20 -45.53
CA LYS A 21 -50.38 -19.41 -44.83
C LYS A 21 -50.37 -20.71 -43.96
N ARG A 22 -49.31 -21.55 -44.01
CA ARG A 22 -49.19 -22.82 -43.27
C ARG A 22 -48.35 -22.62 -42.00
N ALA A 23 -48.66 -23.35 -40.95
CA ALA A 23 -47.90 -23.34 -39.72
C ALA A 23 -46.50 -23.99 -39.87
N ASN A 24 -46.44 -25.07 -40.66
CA ASN A 24 -45.17 -25.80 -40.92
C ASN A 24 -44.79 -25.70 -42.38
N ILE A 25 -43.50 -25.45 -42.64
CA ILE A 25 -42.97 -25.42 -43.99
C ILE A 25 -41.97 -26.57 -44.17
N LEU A 26 -42.19 -27.35 -45.24
CA LEU A 26 -41.33 -28.42 -45.70
C LEU A 26 -40.91 -28.12 -47.14
N PRO A 27 -39.73 -27.51 -47.38
CA PRO A 27 -39.23 -27.26 -48.72
C PRO A 27 -39.04 -28.58 -49.48
N CYS A 28 -39.29 -28.56 -50.82
CA CYS A 28 -39.05 -29.70 -51.67
C CYS A 28 -37.57 -30.17 -51.50
N GLN A 29 -37.35 -31.48 -51.58
CA GLN A 29 -36.05 -32.13 -51.45
C GLN A 29 -35.01 -31.65 -52.47
N THR A 30 -35.45 -31.03 -53.58
CA THR A 30 -34.57 -30.46 -54.64
C THR A 30 -34.31 -28.96 -54.43
N THR A 31 -34.86 -28.33 -53.38
CA THR A 31 -34.69 -26.88 -53.15
C THR A 31 -33.26 -26.64 -52.75
N LYS A 32 -32.56 -25.79 -53.49
CA LYS A 32 -31.17 -25.30 -53.17
C LYS A 32 -31.15 -23.87 -52.60
N THR A 33 -32.13 -23.06 -52.92
CA THR A 33 -32.16 -21.67 -52.51
C THR A 33 -33.54 -21.25 -52.04
N ILE A 34 -33.61 -20.64 -50.87
CA ILE A 34 -34.80 -19.87 -50.42
C ILE A 34 -34.57 -18.43 -50.91
N LYS A 35 -35.41 -18.00 -51.81
CA LYS A 35 -35.26 -16.65 -52.47
C LYS A 35 -35.60 -15.51 -51.52
N ARG A 36 -35.03 -14.37 -51.86
CA ARG A 36 -35.26 -13.09 -51.14
C ARG A 36 -36.74 -12.87 -50.90
N ARG A 37 -37.10 -12.56 -49.65
CA ARG A 37 -38.47 -12.31 -49.18
C ARG A 37 -39.49 -13.41 -49.38
N ALA A 38 -39.06 -14.67 -49.58
CA ALA A 38 -39.99 -15.76 -49.86
C ALA A 38 -41.05 -15.94 -48.76
N PHE A 39 -40.72 -15.66 -47.49
CA PHE A 39 -41.64 -15.72 -46.34
C PHE A 39 -41.63 -14.42 -45.53
N TYR A 40 -41.42 -13.30 -46.21
CA TYR A 40 -41.43 -11.98 -45.59
C TYR A 40 -42.80 -11.68 -44.95
N TYR A 41 -42.80 -11.31 -43.62
CA TYR A 41 -44.03 -11.13 -42.82
C TYR A 41 -44.99 -12.37 -42.76
N ALA A 42 -44.48 -13.55 -42.97
CA ALA A 42 -45.34 -14.76 -42.91
C ALA A 42 -45.74 -15.10 -41.47
N ALA A 43 -46.75 -14.38 -40.93
CA ALA A 43 -47.11 -14.42 -39.52
C ALA A 43 -47.66 -15.77 -39.01
N LYS A 44 -48.02 -16.70 -39.89
CA LYS A 44 -48.56 -18.05 -39.53
C LYS A 44 -47.50 -19.14 -39.48
N VAL A 45 -46.29 -18.88 -39.96
CA VAL A 45 -45.19 -19.87 -39.99
C VAL A 45 -44.62 -20.01 -38.59
N THR A 46 -44.68 -21.22 -38.04
CA THR A 46 -44.20 -21.56 -36.70
C THR A 46 -42.94 -22.43 -36.73
N LYS A 47 -42.73 -23.24 -37.78
CA LYS A 47 -41.63 -24.18 -37.95
C LYS A 47 -41.20 -24.26 -39.41
N VAL A 48 -39.89 -24.37 -39.66
CA VAL A 48 -39.30 -24.64 -40.99
C VAL A 48 -38.34 -25.81 -40.88
N ASN A 49 -38.52 -26.85 -41.74
CA ASN A 49 -37.61 -27.99 -41.88
C ASN A 49 -36.88 -27.86 -43.22
N PHE A 50 -35.58 -27.50 -43.18
CA PHE A 50 -34.74 -27.35 -44.36
C PHE A 50 -34.21 -28.70 -44.79
N ASN A 51 -34.27 -29.00 -46.09
CA ASN A 51 -33.71 -30.24 -46.65
C ASN A 51 -32.14 -30.18 -46.72
N SER A 52 -31.52 -31.32 -46.90
CA SER A 52 -30.07 -31.46 -46.92
C SER A 52 -29.40 -30.85 -48.16
N ASN A 53 -30.15 -30.54 -49.23
CA ASN A 53 -29.63 -29.93 -50.47
C ASN A 53 -29.66 -28.41 -50.48
N LEU A 54 -30.23 -27.76 -49.44
CA LEU A 54 -30.30 -26.31 -49.36
C LEU A 54 -28.85 -25.74 -49.24
N GLU A 55 -28.54 -24.82 -50.12
CA GLU A 55 -27.22 -24.18 -50.20
C GLU A 55 -27.25 -22.70 -49.70
N GLU A 56 -28.38 -22.00 -49.90
CA GLU A 56 -28.49 -20.55 -49.53
C GLU A 56 -29.88 -20.16 -49.07
N ILE A 57 -29.95 -19.37 -48.05
CA ILE A 57 -31.12 -18.58 -47.64
C ILE A 57 -30.81 -17.10 -47.96
N GLU A 58 -31.50 -16.55 -48.97
CA GLU A 58 -31.25 -15.17 -49.42
C GLU A 58 -31.76 -14.11 -48.43
N GLY A 59 -31.45 -12.84 -48.68
CA GLY A 59 -31.81 -11.75 -47.79
C GLY A 59 -33.35 -11.56 -47.60
N ASP A 60 -33.75 -11.12 -46.37
CA ASP A 60 -35.13 -10.87 -45.97
C ASP A 60 -36.04 -12.11 -46.04
N ALA A 61 -35.51 -13.33 -46.29
CA ALA A 61 -36.32 -14.54 -46.65
C ALA A 61 -37.41 -14.86 -45.61
N PHE A 62 -37.11 -14.74 -44.31
CA PHE A 62 -38.06 -14.95 -43.19
C PHE A 62 -38.10 -13.69 -42.26
N GLN A 63 -37.83 -12.50 -42.80
CA GLN A 63 -37.87 -11.31 -42.00
C GLN A 63 -39.29 -11.04 -41.47
N GLN A 64 -39.36 -10.69 -40.16
CA GLN A 64 -40.61 -10.42 -39.45
C GLN A 64 -41.62 -11.59 -39.45
N THR A 65 -41.13 -12.84 -39.48
CA THR A 65 -41.93 -14.02 -39.23
C THR A 65 -42.18 -14.18 -37.71
N THR A 66 -43.12 -13.37 -37.19
CA THR A 66 -43.28 -13.22 -35.72
C THR A 66 -43.78 -14.43 -34.96
N SER A 67 -44.20 -15.51 -35.66
CA SER A 67 -44.62 -16.76 -35.08
C SER A 67 -43.56 -17.88 -35.23
N LEU A 68 -42.51 -17.66 -36.01
CA LEU A 68 -41.47 -18.67 -36.29
C LEU A 68 -40.60 -18.92 -35.04
N ARG A 69 -40.70 -20.16 -34.49
CA ARG A 69 -40.02 -20.58 -33.27
C ARG A 69 -38.96 -21.66 -33.49
N GLU A 70 -39.08 -22.42 -34.54
CA GLU A 70 -38.24 -23.62 -34.74
C GLU A 70 -37.69 -23.69 -36.17
N LEU A 71 -36.38 -23.91 -36.27
CA LEU A 71 -35.67 -24.29 -37.48
C LEU A 71 -35.06 -25.67 -37.32
N ALA A 72 -35.26 -26.54 -38.29
CA ALA A 72 -34.59 -27.83 -38.36
C ALA A 72 -33.81 -27.94 -39.67
N PHE A 73 -32.57 -28.43 -39.60
CA PHE A 73 -31.72 -28.69 -40.78
C PHE A 73 -31.48 -30.19 -40.87
N GLU A 74 -31.83 -30.78 -42.05
CA GLU A 74 -31.57 -32.17 -42.34
C GLU A 74 -30.07 -32.40 -42.53
N ALA A 75 -29.55 -33.46 -41.92
CA ALA A 75 -28.15 -33.84 -42.01
C ALA A 75 -27.88 -34.85 -43.14
N PRO A 76 -26.76 -34.79 -43.86
CA PRO A 76 -25.73 -33.72 -43.82
C PRO A 76 -26.22 -32.46 -44.58
N SER A 77 -26.12 -31.30 -43.96
CA SER A 77 -26.57 -30.05 -44.58
C SER A 77 -25.54 -29.51 -45.56
N LYS A 78 -25.97 -28.90 -46.66
CA LYS A 78 -25.14 -28.19 -47.62
C LYS A 78 -25.26 -26.67 -47.52
N LEU A 79 -25.97 -26.14 -46.53
CA LEU A 79 -26.22 -24.72 -46.36
C LEU A 79 -24.89 -23.97 -46.12
N LYS A 80 -24.59 -23.04 -47.01
CA LYS A 80 -23.36 -22.22 -46.95
C LYS A 80 -23.60 -20.82 -46.44
N LYS A 81 -24.78 -20.26 -46.77
CA LYS A 81 -25.02 -18.84 -46.50
C LYS A 81 -26.41 -18.60 -45.92
N ILE A 82 -26.44 -17.76 -44.87
CA ILE A 82 -27.67 -17.18 -44.32
C ILE A 82 -27.57 -15.66 -44.60
N GLY A 83 -28.43 -15.15 -45.47
CA GLY A 83 -28.34 -13.79 -46.02
C GLY A 83 -28.80 -12.69 -45.10
N THR A 84 -28.57 -11.48 -45.55
CA THR A 84 -28.89 -10.23 -44.83
C THR A 84 -30.35 -10.18 -44.40
N PHE A 85 -30.62 -9.89 -43.09
CA PHE A 85 -31.95 -9.82 -42.47
C PHE A 85 -32.78 -11.09 -42.59
N ALA A 86 -32.19 -12.23 -42.92
CA ALA A 86 -32.95 -13.43 -43.28
C ALA A 86 -33.99 -13.85 -42.22
N PHE A 87 -33.70 -13.74 -40.93
CA PHE A 87 -34.57 -14.08 -39.81
C PHE A 87 -34.78 -12.94 -38.80
N THR A 88 -34.58 -11.71 -39.26
CA THR A 88 -34.78 -10.53 -38.40
C THR A 88 -36.18 -10.47 -37.86
N GLY A 89 -36.32 -10.26 -36.53
CA GLY A 89 -37.60 -10.17 -35.82
C GLY A 89 -38.39 -11.45 -35.71
N SER A 90 -37.81 -12.63 -36.04
CA SER A 90 -38.41 -13.95 -35.80
C SER A 90 -38.46 -14.27 -34.28
N LYS A 91 -39.22 -15.32 -33.90
CA LYS A 91 -39.32 -15.79 -32.51
C LYS A 91 -38.59 -17.13 -32.31
N ILE A 92 -37.63 -17.43 -33.16
CA ILE A 92 -36.74 -18.60 -33.05
C ILE A 92 -36.08 -18.58 -31.67
N GLU A 93 -36.21 -19.70 -30.90
CA GLU A 93 -35.64 -19.76 -29.56
C GLU A 93 -34.27 -20.48 -29.54
N THR A 94 -34.12 -21.47 -30.41
CA THR A 94 -32.88 -22.28 -30.51
C THR A 94 -32.39 -22.33 -31.95
N LEU A 95 -31.11 -22.13 -32.17
CA LEU A 95 -30.47 -22.29 -33.47
C LEU A 95 -29.32 -23.28 -33.38
N ASN A 96 -29.43 -24.41 -34.07
CA ASN A 96 -28.33 -25.33 -34.31
C ASN A 96 -27.76 -25.05 -35.70
N LEU A 97 -26.66 -24.32 -35.76
CA LEU A 97 -26.04 -23.87 -37.03
C LEU A 97 -25.25 -25.04 -37.63
N PRO A 98 -25.60 -25.53 -38.85
CA PRO A 98 -24.86 -26.64 -39.50
C PRO A 98 -23.40 -26.31 -39.74
N ALA A 99 -22.55 -27.34 -39.71
CA ALA A 99 -21.12 -27.21 -39.95
C ALA A 99 -20.76 -26.65 -41.35
N SER A 100 -21.61 -26.85 -42.34
CA SER A 100 -21.42 -26.38 -43.73
C SER A 100 -21.58 -24.85 -43.87
N VAL A 101 -22.16 -24.14 -42.90
CA VAL A 101 -22.38 -22.68 -43.00
C VAL A 101 -21.07 -21.96 -42.98
N GLU A 102 -20.81 -21.17 -44.04
CA GLU A 102 -19.60 -20.37 -44.20
C GLU A 102 -19.83 -18.91 -43.75
N THR A 103 -21.06 -18.38 -43.88
CA THR A 103 -21.40 -16.99 -43.55
C THR A 103 -22.78 -16.86 -42.96
N VAL A 104 -22.88 -16.16 -41.85
CA VAL A 104 -24.08 -15.53 -41.29
C VAL A 104 -23.97 -14.04 -41.56
N ASP A 105 -24.79 -13.53 -42.49
CA ASP A 105 -24.64 -12.20 -43.07
C ASP A 105 -25.24 -11.09 -42.19
N TRP A 106 -25.24 -9.86 -42.68
CA TRP A 106 -25.67 -8.66 -41.97
C TRP A 106 -27.06 -8.80 -41.38
N SER A 107 -27.17 -8.58 -40.04
CA SER A 107 -28.44 -8.60 -39.28
C SER A 107 -29.28 -9.87 -39.47
N ALA A 108 -28.70 -10.96 -39.86
CA ALA A 108 -29.44 -12.19 -40.24
C ALA A 108 -30.42 -12.64 -39.16
N PHE A 109 -30.13 -12.53 -37.90
CA PHE A 109 -30.96 -12.91 -36.74
C PHE A 109 -31.26 -11.71 -35.81
N SER A 110 -31.08 -10.46 -36.30
CA SER A 110 -31.28 -9.29 -35.45
C SER A 110 -32.66 -9.27 -34.81
N SER A 111 -32.74 -8.91 -33.55
CA SER A 111 -34.01 -8.79 -32.77
C SER A 111 -34.83 -10.08 -32.79
N SER A 112 -34.23 -11.23 -32.98
CA SER A 112 -34.92 -12.54 -32.92
C SER A 112 -35.15 -12.97 -31.47
N GLY A 113 -35.96 -14.05 -31.30
CA GLY A 113 -36.28 -14.62 -29.99
C GLY A 113 -35.22 -15.53 -29.43
N LEU A 114 -34.04 -15.67 -30.05
CA LEU A 114 -32.99 -16.61 -29.71
C LEU A 114 -32.60 -16.56 -28.23
N LYS A 115 -32.57 -17.76 -27.63
CA LYS A 115 -32.07 -18.02 -26.28
C LYS A 115 -30.76 -18.77 -26.32
N LYS A 116 -30.59 -19.68 -27.29
CA LYS A 116 -29.41 -20.51 -27.46
C LYS A 116 -29.03 -20.64 -28.92
N VAL A 117 -27.72 -20.51 -29.20
CA VAL A 117 -27.10 -20.79 -30.48
C VAL A 117 -25.97 -21.80 -30.30
N THR A 118 -26.00 -22.88 -31.10
CA THR A 118 -24.95 -23.90 -31.11
C THR A 118 -24.38 -24.02 -32.50
N VAL A 119 -23.08 -23.83 -32.67
CA VAL A 119 -22.36 -24.03 -33.91
C VAL A 119 -21.79 -25.45 -33.90
N ALA A 120 -22.10 -26.23 -34.95
CA ALA A 120 -21.71 -27.63 -35.01
C ALA A 120 -20.16 -27.79 -35.11
N ASP A 121 -19.65 -28.93 -34.65
CA ASP A 121 -18.22 -29.28 -34.80
C ASP A 121 -17.81 -29.35 -36.24
N GLY A 122 -16.51 -29.02 -36.53
CA GLY A 122 -15.98 -28.94 -37.89
C GLY A 122 -16.55 -27.78 -38.71
N SER A 123 -17.07 -26.76 -38.03
CA SER A 123 -17.74 -25.63 -38.67
C SER A 123 -16.84 -24.90 -39.68
N GLN A 124 -17.39 -24.67 -40.88
CA GLN A 124 -16.78 -23.87 -41.98
C GLN A 124 -17.12 -22.38 -41.85
N LEU A 125 -17.71 -21.96 -40.75
CA LEU A 125 -18.10 -20.56 -40.53
C LEU A 125 -16.85 -19.67 -40.46
N LYS A 126 -16.71 -18.75 -41.45
CA LYS A 126 -15.62 -17.79 -41.55
C LYS A 126 -15.96 -16.43 -41.00
N THR A 127 -17.26 -16.06 -41.11
CA THR A 127 -17.68 -14.71 -40.77
C THR A 127 -19.03 -14.72 -40.07
N ILE A 128 -19.07 -14.04 -38.87
CA ILE A 128 -20.30 -13.54 -38.28
C ILE A 128 -20.44 -12.09 -38.72
N GLY A 129 -21.48 -11.80 -39.49
CA GLY A 129 -21.72 -10.51 -40.17
C GLY A 129 -22.02 -9.35 -39.23
N LYS A 130 -22.03 -8.14 -39.79
CA LYS A 130 -22.37 -6.93 -39.02
C LYS A 130 -23.78 -7.07 -38.42
N GLY A 131 -23.89 -6.89 -37.10
CA GLY A 131 -25.16 -6.98 -36.38
C GLY A 131 -25.89 -8.32 -36.50
N ALA A 132 -25.23 -9.42 -36.87
CA ALA A 132 -25.87 -10.70 -37.21
C ALA A 132 -26.86 -11.18 -36.13
N PHE A 133 -26.53 -10.95 -34.85
CA PHE A 133 -27.39 -11.29 -33.70
C PHE A 133 -27.84 -10.07 -32.91
N THR A 134 -27.58 -8.83 -33.38
CA THR A 134 -27.92 -7.60 -32.65
C THR A 134 -29.32 -7.62 -32.05
N GLY A 135 -29.43 -7.31 -30.76
CA GLY A 135 -30.71 -7.17 -30.06
C GLY A 135 -31.46 -8.45 -29.82
N CYS A 136 -30.79 -9.60 -29.85
CA CYS A 136 -31.34 -10.89 -29.37
C CYS A 136 -31.38 -10.87 -27.81
N LYS A 137 -32.29 -10.04 -27.27
CA LYS A 137 -32.35 -9.75 -25.80
C LYS A 137 -32.54 -10.97 -24.91
N ASN A 138 -32.88 -12.12 -25.48
CA ASN A 138 -33.07 -13.37 -24.78
C ASN A 138 -31.89 -14.34 -24.95
N LEU A 139 -30.87 -14.00 -25.74
CA LEU A 139 -29.72 -14.88 -26.00
C LEU A 139 -28.89 -15.01 -24.74
N GLU A 140 -28.90 -16.22 -24.18
CA GLU A 140 -28.18 -16.57 -22.95
C GLU A 140 -26.89 -17.34 -23.24
N GLU A 141 -26.85 -18.10 -24.33
CA GLU A 141 -25.78 -19.02 -24.68
C GLU A 141 -25.46 -18.99 -26.17
N PHE A 142 -24.18 -18.83 -26.50
CA PHE A 142 -23.64 -18.99 -27.86
C PHE A 142 -22.40 -19.88 -27.79
N THR A 143 -22.46 -21.10 -28.36
CA THR A 143 -21.42 -22.10 -28.20
C THR A 143 -20.91 -22.67 -29.54
N PHE A 144 -19.63 -23.04 -29.56
CA PHE A 144 -19.00 -23.78 -30.64
C PHE A 144 -18.70 -25.19 -30.15
N ASN A 145 -19.28 -26.21 -30.82
CA ASN A 145 -19.07 -27.62 -30.48
C ASN A 145 -17.80 -28.13 -31.17
N GLY A 146 -16.62 -27.76 -30.71
CA GLY A 146 -15.34 -28.25 -31.25
C GLY A 146 -14.64 -27.26 -32.14
N THR A 147 -14.26 -27.68 -33.36
CA THR A 147 -13.42 -26.88 -34.25
C THR A 147 -14.23 -25.94 -35.16
N THR A 148 -13.65 -24.76 -35.45
CA THR A 148 -14.27 -23.75 -36.33
C THR A 148 -13.21 -23.05 -37.18
N THR A 149 -13.63 -22.55 -38.34
CA THR A 149 -12.78 -21.71 -39.21
C THR A 149 -13.08 -20.20 -39.02
N LEU A 150 -13.77 -19.79 -37.96
CA LEU A 150 -14.17 -18.40 -37.78
C LEU A 150 -12.96 -17.47 -37.64
N GLU A 151 -12.89 -16.51 -38.56
CA GLU A 151 -11.80 -15.52 -38.65
C GLU A 151 -12.26 -14.13 -38.23
N THR A 152 -13.55 -13.82 -38.43
CA THR A 152 -14.04 -12.45 -38.23
C THR A 152 -15.38 -12.39 -37.52
N ILE A 153 -15.46 -11.66 -36.42
CA ILE A 153 -16.69 -11.18 -35.79
C ILE A 153 -16.82 -9.69 -36.12
N LYS A 154 -17.78 -9.35 -37.02
CA LYS A 154 -17.89 -7.97 -37.50
C LYS A 154 -18.58 -7.04 -36.49
N ALA A 155 -18.65 -5.75 -36.85
CA ALA A 155 -19.24 -4.71 -36.01
C ALA A 155 -20.65 -5.08 -35.54
N ASP A 156 -20.97 -4.73 -34.30
CA ASP A 156 -22.29 -4.87 -33.67
C ASP A 156 -22.85 -6.31 -33.64
N ALA A 157 -22.03 -7.36 -33.89
CA ALA A 157 -22.49 -8.73 -34.12
C ALA A 157 -23.43 -9.26 -33.01
N PHE A 158 -23.15 -8.93 -31.75
CA PHE A 158 -23.94 -9.28 -30.56
C PHE A 158 -24.38 -8.03 -29.75
N ASN A 159 -24.48 -6.88 -30.42
CA ASN A 159 -24.84 -5.63 -29.74
C ASN A 159 -26.24 -5.72 -29.12
N GLY A 160 -26.37 -5.42 -27.83
CA GLY A 160 -27.65 -5.40 -27.10
C GLY A 160 -28.18 -6.79 -26.70
N ASP A 161 -27.34 -7.84 -26.78
CA ASP A 161 -27.69 -9.19 -26.32
C ASP A 161 -27.52 -9.26 -24.80
N SER A 162 -28.40 -8.56 -24.08
CA SER A 162 -28.25 -8.23 -22.67
C SER A 162 -28.28 -9.42 -21.70
N LYS A 163 -28.68 -10.62 -22.16
CA LYS A 163 -28.67 -11.84 -21.34
C LYS A 163 -27.50 -12.79 -21.65
N LEU A 164 -26.67 -12.49 -22.64
CA LEU A 164 -25.53 -13.33 -22.99
C LEU A 164 -24.52 -13.34 -21.83
N LYS A 165 -24.33 -14.52 -21.20
CA LYS A 165 -23.53 -14.66 -19.97
C LYS A 165 -22.06 -14.90 -20.21
N SER A 166 -21.72 -15.57 -21.31
CA SER A 166 -20.34 -15.92 -21.63
C SER A 166 -20.15 -16.05 -23.13
N PHE A 167 -18.90 -15.84 -23.57
CA PHE A 167 -18.52 -16.09 -24.96
C PHE A 167 -17.08 -16.61 -25.03
N THR A 168 -16.87 -17.68 -25.81
CA THR A 168 -15.53 -18.17 -26.15
C THR A 168 -15.18 -17.70 -27.56
N VAL A 169 -14.18 -16.82 -27.65
CA VAL A 169 -13.63 -16.36 -28.93
C VAL A 169 -12.77 -17.46 -29.53
N PRO A 170 -13.09 -17.98 -30.72
CA PRO A 170 -12.33 -19.05 -31.34
C PRO A 170 -10.89 -18.63 -31.72
N ASP A 171 -10.01 -19.63 -31.78
CA ASP A 171 -8.56 -19.48 -31.98
C ASP A 171 -8.14 -18.72 -33.26
N LYS A 172 -8.94 -18.83 -34.35
CA LYS A 172 -8.64 -18.14 -35.63
C LYS A 172 -9.19 -16.73 -35.76
N VAL A 173 -9.95 -16.25 -34.76
CA VAL A 173 -10.47 -14.88 -34.80
C VAL A 173 -9.33 -13.88 -34.60
N THR A 174 -9.15 -12.97 -35.57
CA THR A 174 -8.07 -11.97 -35.55
C THR A 174 -8.52 -10.61 -35.01
N THR A 175 -9.81 -10.28 -35.14
CA THR A 175 -10.35 -8.97 -34.76
C THR A 175 -11.79 -9.10 -34.26
N LEU A 176 -12.06 -8.46 -33.12
CA LEU A 176 -13.42 -8.12 -32.69
C LEU A 176 -13.82 -6.77 -33.28
N GLY A 177 -14.87 -6.76 -34.07
CA GLY A 177 -15.36 -5.56 -34.73
C GLY A 177 -15.90 -4.52 -33.74
N ARG A 178 -16.09 -3.30 -34.21
CA ARG A 178 -16.69 -2.21 -33.43
C ARG A 178 -18.00 -2.68 -32.77
N GLY A 179 -18.12 -2.45 -31.45
CA GLY A 179 -19.34 -2.77 -30.70
C GLY A 179 -19.75 -4.25 -30.74
N ALA A 180 -18.84 -5.17 -31.02
CA ALA A 180 -19.17 -6.59 -31.26
C ALA A 180 -20.03 -7.19 -30.14
N PHE A 181 -19.74 -6.85 -28.87
CA PHE A 181 -20.48 -7.27 -27.68
C PHE A 181 -20.99 -6.06 -26.87
N ASN A 182 -21.25 -4.93 -27.54
CA ASN A 182 -21.76 -3.73 -26.84
C ASN A 182 -23.11 -4.04 -26.20
N GLY A 183 -23.30 -3.63 -24.94
CA GLY A 183 -24.55 -3.80 -24.19
C GLY A 183 -24.89 -5.25 -23.79
N THR A 184 -23.92 -6.15 -23.80
CA THR A 184 -24.06 -7.52 -23.25
C THR A 184 -23.96 -7.48 -21.73
N SER A 185 -24.92 -6.84 -21.07
CA SER A 185 -24.84 -6.46 -19.66
C SER A 185 -24.77 -7.64 -18.67
N ALA A 186 -25.22 -8.84 -19.06
CA ALA A 186 -25.10 -10.05 -18.25
C ALA A 186 -23.79 -10.83 -18.50
N MET A 187 -22.90 -10.36 -19.36
CA MET A 187 -21.65 -11.07 -19.69
C MET A 187 -20.69 -11.07 -18.50
N GLU A 188 -20.51 -12.24 -17.89
CA GLU A 188 -19.63 -12.45 -16.74
C GLU A 188 -18.22 -12.86 -17.15
N THR A 189 -18.10 -13.62 -18.27
CA THR A 189 -16.82 -14.19 -18.72
C THR A 189 -16.66 -14.12 -20.24
N VAL A 190 -15.46 -13.74 -20.64
CA VAL A 190 -14.96 -13.86 -22.01
C VAL A 190 -13.68 -14.68 -21.98
N THR A 191 -13.62 -15.74 -22.79
CA THR A 191 -12.44 -16.57 -22.91
C THR A 191 -11.93 -16.56 -24.34
N PHE A 192 -10.62 -16.67 -24.52
CA PHE A 192 -9.98 -16.78 -25.83
C PHE A 192 -9.42 -18.20 -25.95
N LYS A 193 -9.80 -18.93 -27.01
CA LYS A 193 -9.30 -20.27 -27.24
C LYS A 193 -7.86 -20.19 -27.74
N GLU A 194 -6.96 -20.92 -27.08
CA GLU A 194 -5.56 -21.00 -27.46
C GLU A 194 -5.27 -22.05 -28.53
N PRO A 195 -4.28 -21.84 -29.46
CA PRO A 195 -3.49 -20.61 -29.59
C PRO A 195 -4.29 -19.48 -30.25
N ALA A 196 -4.46 -18.35 -29.54
CA ALA A 196 -5.28 -17.26 -30.03
C ALA A 196 -4.62 -16.47 -31.15
N SER A 197 -5.40 -15.99 -32.12
CA SER A 197 -4.93 -15.17 -33.25
C SER A 197 -5.35 -13.70 -33.15
N ILE A 198 -6.09 -13.34 -32.12
CA ILE A 198 -6.63 -11.99 -31.98
C ILE A 198 -5.53 -10.96 -31.71
N THR A 199 -5.51 -9.89 -32.53
CA THR A 199 -4.52 -8.81 -32.39
C THR A 199 -5.12 -7.50 -31.92
N THR A 200 -6.43 -7.32 -32.06
CA THR A 200 -7.09 -6.04 -31.77
C THR A 200 -8.40 -6.24 -31.04
N ILE A 201 -8.55 -5.55 -29.90
CA ILE A 201 -9.85 -5.35 -29.25
C ILE A 201 -10.47 -4.10 -29.85
N GLY A 202 -11.57 -4.27 -30.59
CA GLY A 202 -12.18 -3.21 -31.40
C GLY A 202 -12.82 -2.08 -30.59
N GLU A 203 -13.14 -0.97 -31.25
CA GLU A 203 -13.82 0.17 -30.63
C GLU A 203 -15.14 -0.28 -30.01
N GLY A 204 -15.34 0.03 -28.70
CA GLY A 204 -16.54 -0.35 -27.96
C GLY A 204 -16.83 -1.85 -27.92
N ALA A 205 -15.85 -2.73 -28.18
CA ALA A 205 -16.08 -4.18 -28.36
C ALA A 205 -16.84 -4.81 -27.17
N PHE A 206 -16.54 -4.42 -25.95
CA PHE A 206 -17.21 -4.85 -24.71
C PHE A 206 -17.89 -3.69 -23.96
N GLN A 207 -18.18 -2.59 -24.63
CA GLN A 207 -18.85 -1.46 -24.02
C GLN A 207 -20.16 -1.90 -23.37
N GLY A 208 -20.38 -1.55 -22.10
CA GLY A 208 -21.61 -1.91 -21.38
C GLY A 208 -21.73 -3.38 -20.94
N ALA A 209 -20.63 -4.16 -21.01
CA ALA A 209 -20.57 -5.48 -20.40
C ALA A 209 -20.44 -5.35 -18.87
N SER A 210 -21.52 -4.88 -18.24
CA SER A 210 -21.48 -4.40 -16.84
C SER A 210 -21.28 -5.49 -15.79
N ALA A 211 -21.55 -6.77 -16.11
CA ALA A 211 -21.28 -7.90 -15.23
C ALA A 211 -19.87 -8.48 -15.35
N LEU A 212 -19.06 -8.03 -16.33
CA LEU A 212 -17.71 -8.55 -16.58
C LEU A 212 -16.77 -8.12 -15.46
N LYS A 213 -16.30 -9.08 -14.64
CA LYS A 213 -15.41 -8.82 -13.48
C LYS A 213 -13.94 -8.88 -13.83
N ARG A 214 -13.57 -9.73 -14.77
CA ARG A 214 -12.20 -9.98 -15.21
C ARG A 214 -12.18 -10.43 -16.67
N ILE A 215 -11.14 -10.07 -17.37
CA ILE A 215 -10.84 -10.56 -18.71
C ILE A 215 -9.33 -10.81 -18.84
N GLU A 216 -8.96 -11.96 -19.38
CA GLU A 216 -7.57 -12.31 -19.68
C GLU A 216 -7.36 -12.16 -21.20
N LEU A 217 -6.61 -11.12 -21.57
CA LEU A 217 -6.29 -10.86 -22.95
C LEU A 217 -5.12 -11.76 -23.40
N PRO A 218 -5.19 -12.39 -24.60
CA PRO A 218 -4.07 -13.17 -25.14
C PRO A 218 -2.83 -12.32 -25.40
N GLU A 219 -1.66 -12.95 -25.40
CA GLU A 219 -0.39 -12.29 -25.70
C GLU A 219 -0.32 -11.74 -27.12
N THR A 220 -1.12 -12.23 -28.04
CA THR A 220 -1.20 -11.76 -29.43
C THR A 220 -1.82 -10.38 -29.58
N VAL A 221 -2.54 -9.88 -28.55
CA VAL A 221 -3.18 -8.56 -28.58
C VAL A 221 -2.12 -7.46 -28.57
N THR A 222 -2.20 -6.57 -29.55
CA THR A 222 -1.30 -5.41 -29.70
C THR A 222 -2.02 -4.08 -29.48
N GLU A 223 -3.36 -4.04 -29.65
CA GLU A 223 -4.12 -2.81 -29.61
C GLU A 223 -5.45 -2.95 -28.85
N ILE A 224 -5.72 -2.00 -27.95
CA ILE A 224 -7.02 -1.79 -27.27
C ILE A 224 -7.56 -0.44 -27.73
N LYS A 225 -8.65 -0.47 -28.48
CA LYS A 225 -9.23 0.72 -29.11
C LYS A 225 -10.14 1.52 -28.19
N LYS A 226 -10.59 2.67 -28.72
CA LYS A 226 -11.52 3.59 -28.08
C LYS A 226 -12.72 2.87 -27.49
N ASP A 227 -13.10 3.23 -26.24
CA ASP A 227 -14.28 2.72 -25.54
C ASP A 227 -14.37 1.18 -25.41
N ALA A 228 -13.28 0.45 -25.64
CA ALA A 228 -13.29 -1.01 -25.73
C ALA A 228 -13.93 -1.71 -24.53
N PHE A 229 -13.75 -1.16 -23.32
CA PHE A 229 -14.33 -1.64 -22.07
C PHE A 229 -15.15 -0.54 -21.35
N ASN A 230 -15.55 0.51 -22.06
CA ASN A 230 -16.34 1.61 -21.49
C ASN A 230 -17.60 1.07 -20.79
N THR A 231 -17.89 1.56 -19.58
CA THR A 231 -19.03 1.12 -18.73
C THR A 231 -19.02 -0.36 -18.33
N CYS A 232 -17.84 -1.03 -18.33
CA CYS A 232 -17.68 -2.33 -17.68
C CYS A 232 -17.63 -2.13 -16.15
N THR A 233 -18.76 -1.80 -15.54
CA THR A 233 -18.83 -1.28 -14.16
C THR A 233 -18.40 -2.28 -13.07
N SER A 234 -18.40 -3.59 -13.36
CA SER A 234 -17.91 -4.62 -12.43
C SER A 234 -16.47 -5.04 -12.66
N LEU A 235 -15.79 -4.51 -13.69
CA LEU A 235 -14.40 -4.88 -14.00
C LEU A 235 -13.47 -4.39 -12.89
N GLN A 236 -12.80 -5.33 -12.19
CA GLN A 236 -11.94 -5.02 -11.05
C GLN A 236 -10.46 -4.93 -11.44
N GLU A 237 -10.02 -5.73 -12.38
CA GLU A 237 -8.64 -5.79 -12.85
C GLU A 237 -8.58 -6.01 -14.35
N ILE A 238 -7.62 -5.38 -15.00
CA ILE A 238 -7.23 -5.69 -16.38
C ILE A 238 -5.74 -6.02 -16.44
N VAL A 239 -5.42 -7.17 -17.04
CA VAL A 239 -4.05 -7.59 -17.32
C VAL A 239 -3.68 -7.17 -18.74
N ILE A 240 -2.65 -6.36 -18.88
CA ILE A 240 -2.14 -5.86 -20.15
C ILE A 240 -0.98 -6.77 -20.60
N PRO A 241 -1.14 -7.57 -21.68
CA PRO A 241 -0.11 -8.48 -22.15
C PRO A 241 1.15 -7.79 -22.67
N LYS A 242 2.22 -8.56 -22.83
CA LYS A 242 3.56 -8.06 -23.24
C LYS A 242 3.57 -7.33 -24.59
N ASN A 243 2.71 -7.73 -25.55
CA ASN A 243 2.73 -7.19 -26.91
C ASN A 243 1.80 -5.99 -27.12
N VAL A 244 0.98 -5.61 -26.13
CA VAL A 244 0.13 -4.42 -26.23
C VAL A 244 1.01 -3.17 -26.31
N ASN A 245 0.93 -2.46 -27.43
CA ASN A 245 1.70 -1.25 -27.68
C ASN A 245 0.81 0.00 -27.89
N HIS A 246 -0.50 -0.18 -27.99
CA HIS A 246 -1.45 0.91 -28.08
C HIS A 246 -2.70 0.67 -27.22
N ILE A 247 -2.98 1.61 -26.32
CA ILE A 247 -4.20 1.66 -25.51
C ILE A 247 -4.79 3.06 -25.69
N ASP A 248 -6.04 3.12 -26.23
CA ASP A 248 -6.76 4.38 -26.27
C ASP A 248 -7.10 4.84 -24.85
N PRO A 249 -6.87 6.11 -24.48
CA PRO A 249 -7.13 6.63 -23.14
C PRO A 249 -8.57 6.43 -22.66
N THR A 250 -9.53 6.37 -23.59
CA THR A 250 -10.95 6.19 -23.27
C THR A 250 -11.36 4.73 -23.12
N GLY A 251 -10.44 3.80 -23.37
CA GLY A 251 -10.74 2.36 -23.42
C GLY A 251 -11.37 1.79 -22.15
N PHE A 252 -11.16 2.42 -20.99
CA PHE A 252 -11.63 1.97 -19.67
C PHE A 252 -12.50 3.01 -18.94
N GLN A 253 -13.15 3.90 -19.67
CA GLN A 253 -14.04 4.91 -19.05
C GLN A 253 -15.18 4.26 -18.28
N GLU A 254 -15.60 4.88 -17.19
CA GLU A 254 -16.72 4.45 -16.35
C GLU A 254 -16.63 3.00 -15.81
N CYS A 255 -15.43 2.41 -15.80
CA CYS A 255 -15.16 1.15 -15.10
C CYS A 255 -15.08 1.40 -13.60
N ALA A 256 -16.21 1.69 -12.96
CA ALA A 256 -16.26 2.21 -11.59
C ALA A 256 -15.60 1.29 -10.53
N SER A 257 -15.53 -0.02 -10.77
CA SER A 257 -14.91 -1.01 -9.89
C SER A 257 -13.44 -1.31 -10.23
N LEU A 258 -12.85 -0.67 -11.26
CA LEU A 258 -11.48 -0.96 -11.67
C LEU A 258 -10.49 -0.43 -10.64
N GLU A 259 -9.88 -1.34 -9.90
CA GLU A 259 -8.93 -1.07 -8.83
C GLU A 259 -7.50 -0.97 -9.35
N LYS A 260 -7.17 -1.76 -10.38
CA LYS A 260 -5.79 -1.84 -10.89
C LYS A 260 -5.67 -2.26 -12.35
N PHE A 261 -4.62 -1.73 -12.96
CA PHE A 261 -4.00 -2.26 -14.17
C PHE A 261 -2.79 -3.09 -13.77
N THR A 262 -2.68 -4.31 -14.30
CA THR A 262 -1.50 -5.16 -14.18
C THR A 262 -0.86 -5.28 -15.54
N VAL A 263 0.38 -4.82 -15.69
CA VAL A 263 1.11 -4.85 -16.96
C VAL A 263 2.18 -5.92 -16.89
N ASP A 264 2.26 -6.77 -17.94
CA ASP A 264 3.30 -7.76 -18.06
C ASP A 264 4.70 -7.10 -17.99
N LYS A 265 5.61 -7.69 -17.20
CA LYS A 265 6.96 -7.13 -16.95
C LYS A 265 7.77 -6.92 -18.23
N ASP A 266 7.54 -7.75 -19.25
CA ASP A 266 8.21 -7.72 -20.54
C ASP A 266 7.50 -6.82 -21.57
N ASN A 267 6.41 -6.13 -21.20
CA ASN A 267 5.78 -5.13 -22.06
C ASN A 267 6.75 -3.99 -22.35
N ALA A 268 6.93 -3.64 -23.64
CA ALA A 268 7.91 -2.64 -24.07
C ALA A 268 7.41 -1.18 -23.97
N THR A 269 6.09 -0.95 -23.84
CA THR A 269 5.47 0.37 -23.96
C THR A 269 4.90 0.86 -22.63
N TYR A 270 4.34 -0.05 -21.85
CA TYR A 270 3.62 0.26 -20.62
C TYR A 270 4.25 -0.41 -19.40
N SER A 271 3.93 0.12 -18.26
CA SER A 271 4.21 -0.47 -16.94
C SER A 271 3.04 -0.19 -16.01
N SER A 272 2.96 -0.89 -14.89
CA SER A 272 2.04 -0.55 -13.81
C SER A 272 2.79 -0.37 -12.50
N VAL A 273 2.32 0.56 -11.68
CA VAL A 273 2.82 0.83 -10.34
C VAL A 273 1.61 1.11 -9.46
N ASP A 274 1.45 0.37 -8.39
CA ASP A 274 0.31 0.47 -7.49
C ASP A 274 -1.05 0.47 -8.24
N GLY A 275 -1.13 -0.29 -9.33
CA GLY A 275 -2.32 -0.40 -10.17
C GLY A 275 -2.56 0.76 -11.13
N PHE A 276 -1.75 1.82 -11.14
CA PHE A 276 -1.82 2.87 -12.16
C PHE A 276 -1.24 2.37 -13.48
N LEU A 277 -1.86 2.71 -14.60
CA LEU A 277 -1.27 2.47 -15.92
C LEU A 277 -0.29 3.59 -16.26
N LEU A 278 0.96 3.25 -16.48
CA LEU A 278 2.04 4.19 -16.74
C LEU A 278 2.73 3.89 -18.07
N SER A 279 3.49 4.87 -18.57
CA SER A 279 4.54 4.61 -19.60
C SER A 279 5.59 3.65 -19.07
N LYS A 280 6.36 3.01 -19.97
CA LYS A 280 7.40 2.04 -19.60
C LYS A 280 8.44 2.60 -18.64
N ASP A 281 8.82 3.87 -18.82
CA ASP A 281 9.76 4.59 -17.95
C ASP A 281 9.15 5.05 -16.62
N LYS A 282 7.86 4.75 -16.38
CA LYS A 282 7.08 5.11 -15.19
C LYS A 282 6.92 6.63 -14.96
N LYS A 283 7.18 7.45 -15.96
CA LYS A 283 7.14 8.92 -15.85
C LYS A 283 5.81 9.55 -16.27
N THR A 284 5.00 8.84 -17.08
CA THR A 284 3.72 9.36 -17.56
C THR A 284 2.57 8.51 -17.05
N LEU A 285 1.60 9.15 -16.37
CA LEU A 285 0.31 8.54 -16.07
C LEU A 285 -0.51 8.40 -17.35
N ARG A 286 -0.86 7.17 -17.74
CA ARG A 286 -1.68 6.88 -18.93
C ARG A 286 -3.15 6.70 -18.59
N ALA A 287 -3.47 6.03 -17.48
CA ALA A 287 -4.84 5.92 -16.98
C ALA A 287 -4.86 5.75 -15.46
N PHE A 288 -5.82 6.41 -14.83
CA PHE A 288 -6.12 6.33 -13.41
C PHE A 288 -7.18 5.23 -13.19
N PRO A 289 -6.97 4.25 -12.28
CA PRO A 289 -7.98 3.25 -11.97
C PRO A 289 -9.12 3.87 -11.14
N PRO A 290 -10.36 3.94 -11.68
CA PRO A 290 -11.45 4.71 -11.06
C PRO A 290 -11.85 4.31 -9.64
N ALA A 291 -11.69 3.03 -9.26
CA ALA A 291 -12.00 2.57 -7.90
C ALA A 291 -11.06 3.16 -6.82
N LYS A 292 -9.83 3.57 -7.20
CA LYS A 292 -8.91 4.26 -6.28
C LYS A 292 -9.40 5.66 -5.86
N ALA A 293 -10.32 6.26 -6.58
CA ALA A 293 -10.91 7.55 -6.24
C ALA A 293 -11.68 7.57 -4.90
N ASN A 294 -12.04 6.40 -4.37
CA ASN A 294 -12.80 6.25 -3.12
C ASN A 294 -11.91 5.88 -1.92
N THR A 295 -10.60 5.95 -2.06
CA THR A 295 -9.66 5.65 -0.97
C THR A 295 -9.55 6.85 -0.02
N TYR A 296 -9.05 6.60 1.19
CA TYR A 296 -8.88 7.59 2.26
C TYR A 296 -8.12 8.86 1.84
N TYR A 297 -7.18 8.72 0.91
CA TYR A 297 -6.53 9.79 0.15
C TYR A 297 -6.11 9.22 -1.20
N THR A 298 -6.04 10.08 -2.22
CA THR A 298 -5.61 9.70 -3.56
C THR A 298 -4.32 10.42 -3.89
N MET A 299 -3.25 9.67 -4.10
CA MET A 299 -1.94 10.21 -4.46
C MET A 299 -1.38 9.46 -5.67
N LEU A 300 -0.78 10.22 -6.59
CA LEU A 300 -0.09 9.64 -7.75
C LEU A 300 1.28 9.10 -7.37
N PRO A 301 1.81 8.09 -8.09
CA PRO A 301 3.17 7.63 -7.91
C PRO A 301 4.19 8.79 -8.04
N PRO A 302 5.20 8.86 -7.16
CA PRO A 302 6.14 9.99 -7.12
C PRO A 302 7.10 10.07 -8.30
N THR A 303 7.17 9.00 -9.10
CA THR A 303 7.97 8.96 -10.34
C THR A 303 7.35 9.73 -11.49
N ILE A 304 6.07 10.11 -11.36
CA ILE A 304 5.32 10.76 -12.45
C ILE A 304 5.86 12.17 -12.66
N GLU A 305 6.23 12.46 -13.89
CA GLU A 305 6.61 13.78 -14.39
C GLU A 305 5.50 14.38 -15.28
N THR A 306 4.68 13.53 -15.91
CA THR A 306 3.60 13.93 -16.83
C THR A 306 2.27 13.27 -16.44
N ILE A 307 1.21 14.07 -16.34
CA ILE A 307 -0.16 13.59 -16.34
C ILE A 307 -0.60 13.54 -17.81
N GLY A 308 -0.75 12.34 -18.34
CA GLY A 308 -1.03 12.08 -19.75
C GLY A 308 -2.42 12.55 -20.19
N ALA A 309 -2.62 12.62 -21.49
CA ALA A 309 -3.89 13.00 -22.08
C ALA A 309 -5.02 12.08 -21.60
N GLN A 310 -6.12 12.69 -21.15
CA GLN A 310 -7.31 11.99 -20.66
C GLN A 310 -7.08 11.03 -19.47
N ALA A 311 -5.95 11.16 -18.73
CA ALA A 311 -5.59 10.23 -17.68
C ALA A 311 -6.64 10.07 -16.56
N PHE A 312 -7.44 11.11 -16.28
CA PHE A 312 -8.57 11.11 -15.33
C PHE A 312 -9.93 11.26 -16.01
N TYR A 313 -9.99 11.14 -17.33
CA TYR A 313 -11.23 11.39 -18.07
C TYR A 313 -12.37 10.49 -17.56
N PHE A 314 -13.52 11.09 -17.19
CA PHE A 314 -14.67 10.39 -16.61
C PHE A 314 -14.45 9.66 -15.27
N VAL A 315 -13.43 9.99 -14.49
CA VAL A 315 -13.30 9.46 -13.13
C VAL A 315 -14.30 10.17 -12.20
N GLN A 316 -15.54 9.70 -12.19
CA GLN A 316 -16.69 10.39 -11.59
C GLN A 316 -16.65 10.55 -10.07
N ASN A 317 -15.91 9.68 -9.37
CA ASN A 317 -15.88 9.66 -7.90
C ASN A 317 -14.62 10.32 -7.32
N LEU A 318 -13.72 10.87 -8.13
CA LEU A 318 -12.52 11.54 -7.67
C LEU A 318 -12.87 12.90 -7.05
N GLU A 319 -12.76 13.00 -5.73
CA GLU A 319 -13.00 14.26 -5.00
C GLU A 319 -11.69 15.01 -4.74
N ASN A 320 -10.61 14.28 -4.42
CA ASN A 320 -9.33 14.86 -4.04
C ASN A 320 -8.19 14.10 -4.70
N ILE A 321 -7.17 14.81 -5.17
CA ILE A 321 -5.95 14.21 -5.73
C ILE A 321 -4.70 14.95 -5.25
N THR A 322 -3.67 14.21 -4.86
CA THR A 322 -2.35 14.76 -4.53
C THR A 322 -1.39 14.53 -5.70
N ILE A 323 -0.84 15.63 -6.21
CA ILE A 323 0.08 15.68 -7.34
C ILE A 323 1.52 15.70 -6.79
N PRO A 324 2.37 14.71 -7.15
CA PRO A 324 3.76 14.65 -6.70
C PRO A 324 4.61 15.83 -7.15
N GLU A 325 5.73 16.03 -6.47
CA GLU A 325 6.62 17.18 -6.70
C GLU A 325 7.26 17.22 -8.09
N LYS A 326 7.48 16.04 -8.72
CA LYS A 326 8.14 15.92 -10.02
C LYS A 326 7.24 16.23 -11.22
N VAL A 327 5.92 16.33 -11.01
CA VAL A 327 4.98 16.62 -12.11
C VAL A 327 5.23 18.02 -12.65
N ASN A 328 5.63 18.07 -13.92
CA ASN A 328 5.95 19.31 -14.64
C ASN A 328 5.12 19.51 -15.93
N LYS A 329 4.29 18.51 -16.30
CA LYS A 329 3.45 18.55 -17.48
C LYS A 329 2.06 17.95 -17.23
N ILE A 330 1.01 18.61 -17.76
CA ILE A 330 -0.38 18.15 -17.78
C ILE A 330 -0.89 18.24 -19.22
N GLU A 331 -1.29 17.10 -19.79
CA GLU A 331 -1.69 17.00 -21.19
C GLU A 331 -3.20 17.22 -21.41
N ALA A 332 -3.63 17.18 -22.68
CA ALA A 332 -4.97 17.50 -23.12
C ALA A 332 -6.07 16.68 -22.40
N PHE A 333 -7.13 17.34 -21.96
CA PHE A 333 -8.30 16.74 -21.33
C PHE A 333 -7.99 15.89 -20.07
N ALA A 334 -6.82 16.09 -19.45
CA ALA A 334 -6.37 15.26 -18.34
C ALA A 334 -7.36 15.16 -17.19
N PHE A 335 -8.05 16.27 -16.86
CA PHE A 335 -9.08 16.37 -15.82
C PHE A 335 -10.48 16.66 -16.38
N ASP A 336 -10.72 16.36 -17.64
CA ASP A 336 -12.03 16.62 -18.23
C ASP A 336 -13.10 15.66 -17.69
N ARG A 337 -14.30 16.15 -17.45
CA ARG A 337 -15.46 15.40 -16.94
C ARG A 337 -15.25 14.68 -15.60
N VAL A 338 -14.40 15.20 -14.72
CA VAL A 338 -14.23 14.73 -13.34
C VAL A 338 -15.18 15.48 -12.42
N ALA A 339 -16.45 15.06 -12.43
CA ALA A 339 -17.58 15.87 -11.91
C ALA A 339 -17.51 16.20 -10.41
N LYS A 340 -16.86 15.36 -9.59
CA LYS A 340 -16.77 15.55 -8.14
C LYS A 340 -15.43 16.12 -7.67
N LEU A 341 -14.52 16.45 -8.58
CA LEU A 341 -13.21 16.96 -8.20
C LEU A 341 -13.35 18.29 -7.45
N ASN A 342 -12.94 18.26 -6.19
CA ASN A 342 -13.04 19.37 -5.25
C ASN A 342 -11.67 19.96 -4.93
N THR A 343 -10.64 19.08 -4.77
CA THR A 343 -9.33 19.52 -4.34
C THR A 343 -8.21 18.89 -5.17
N ILE A 344 -7.29 19.73 -5.64
CA ILE A 344 -5.99 19.29 -6.19
C ILE A 344 -4.91 19.79 -5.27
N ALA A 345 -4.16 18.88 -4.66
CA ALA A 345 -3.06 19.18 -3.76
C ALA A 345 -1.73 19.06 -4.52
N PHE A 346 -0.90 20.10 -4.51
CA PHE A 346 0.42 20.09 -5.12
C PHE A 346 1.51 19.99 -4.05
N LEU A 347 2.37 18.98 -4.15
CA LEU A 347 3.55 18.86 -3.26
C LEU A 347 4.68 19.79 -3.70
N SER A 348 4.73 20.20 -4.97
CA SER A 348 5.70 21.17 -5.48
C SER A 348 5.44 22.58 -4.98
N LYS A 349 6.50 23.31 -4.59
CA LYS A 349 6.44 24.75 -4.30
C LYS A 349 6.41 25.59 -5.58
N THR A 350 6.78 25.02 -6.73
CA THR A 350 6.71 25.65 -8.05
C THR A 350 5.52 25.14 -8.81
N PRO A 351 4.67 26.02 -9.37
CA PRO A 351 3.51 25.60 -10.14
C PRO A 351 3.92 24.89 -11.43
N VAL A 352 3.13 23.89 -11.84
CA VAL A 352 3.23 23.30 -13.18
C VAL A 352 2.86 24.38 -14.19
N THR A 353 3.73 24.62 -15.18
CA THR A 353 3.54 25.64 -16.23
C THR A 353 3.29 25.04 -17.61
N ASN A 354 3.73 23.81 -17.88
CA ASN A 354 3.48 23.11 -19.13
C ASN A 354 2.14 22.36 -19.05
N ILE A 355 1.05 23.11 -19.33
CA ILE A 355 -0.32 22.59 -19.21
C ILE A 355 -1.02 22.85 -20.52
N ASP A 356 -1.63 21.79 -21.09
CA ASP A 356 -2.50 21.91 -22.24
C ASP A 356 -3.75 22.74 -21.85
N PRO A 357 -4.15 23.74 -22.66
CA PRO A 357 -5.31 24.57 -22.36
C PRO A 357 -6.62 23.79 -22.14
N SER A 358 -6.76 22.62 -22.75
CA SER A 358 -7.92 21.74 -22.60
C SER A 358 -7.85 20.81 -21.38
N ALA A 359 -6.75 20.81 -20.63
CA ALA A 359 -6.57 19.92 -19.47
C ALA A 359 -7.70 20.06 -18.44
N PHE A 360 -8.18 21.30 -18.24
CA PHE A 360 -9.35 21.65 -17.45
C PHE A 360 -10.39 22.28 -18.38
N ASN A 361 -11.01 21.47 -19.23
CA ASN A 361 -11.96 21.93 -20.26
C ASN A 361 -13.09 22.76 -19.64
N PRO A 362 -13.19 24.06 -19.94
CA PRO A 362 -14.15 24.96 -19.29
C PRO A 362 -15.62 24.63 -19.60
N ALA A 363 -15.88 23.81 -20.62
CA ALA A 363 -17.23 23.33 -20.90
C ALA A 363 -17.69 22.26 -19.87
N ASN A 364 -16.77 21.61 -19.20
CA ASN A 364 -17.05 20.48 -18.29
C ASN A 364 -16.47 20.65 -16.88
N VAL A 365 -15.58 21.64 -16.68
CA VAL A 365 -14.86 21.87 -15.42
C VAL A 365 -15.03 23.30 -14.95
N ASP A 366 -15.70 23.47 -13.83
CA ASP A 366 -15.83 24.75 -13.13
C ASP A 366 -14.66 24.97 -12.18
N LYS A 367 -13.66 25.73 -12.62
CA LYS A 367 -12.44 26.01 -11.85
C LYS A 367 -12.71 26.69 -10.52
N SER A 368 -13.81 27.45 -10.39
CA SER A 368 -14.15 28.15 -9.15
C SER A 368 -14.54 27.21 -8.00
N LYS A 369 -14.85 25.95 -8.31
CA LYS A 369 -15.23 24.91 -7.34
C LYS A 369 -14.09 23.98 -6.95
N ILE A 370 -12.94 24.09 -7.62
CA ILE A 370 -11.79 23.25 -7.35
C ILE A 370 -10.78 24.04 -6.53
N HIS A 371 -10.51 23.58 -5.31
CA HIS A 371 -9.54 24.18 -4.40
C HIS A 371 -8.14 23.66 -4.72
N ILE A 372 -7.19 24.54 -4.92
CA ILE A 372 -5.78 24.18 -5.07
C ILE A 372 -5.11 24.28 -3.70
N SER A 373 -4.74 23.14 -3.13
CA SER A 373 -3.99 23.03 -1.90
C SER A 373 -2.49 23.09 -2.19
N ILE A 374 -1.79 24.02 -1.56
CA ILE A 374 -0.36 24.26 -1.78
C ILE A 374 0.43 24.25 -0.48
N ARG A 375 1.73 24.02 -0.60
CA ARG A 375 2.67 24.07 0.53
C ARG A 375 2.87 25.50 1.04
N LYS A 376 3.32 25.60 2.29
CA LYS A 376 3.77 26.87 2.88
C LYS A 376 4.83 27.51 1.97
N ASP A 377 4.78 28.83 1.85
CA ASP A 377 5.69 29.64 1.03
C ASP A 377 5.55 29.44 -0.51
N ALA A 378 4.53 28.71 -0.99
CA ALA A 378 4.27 28.55 -2.42
C ALA A 378 3.23 29.54 -2.98
N GLU A 379 2.50 30.25 -2.12
CA GLU A 379 1.34 31.09 -2.51
C GLU A 379 1.66 32.13 -3.59
N THR A 380 2.78 32.84 -3.46
CA THR A 380 3.19 33.85 -4.45
C THR A 380 3.44 33.25 -5.84
N ALA A 381 4.07 32.06 -5.90
CA ALA A 381 4.35 31.38 -7.16
C ALA A 381 3.07 30.92 -7.87
N TYR A 382 2.11 30.39 -7.10
CA TYR A 382 0.85 29.92 -7.66
C TYR A 382 -0.12 31.07 -8.01
N SER A 383 -0.22 32.10 -7.18
CA SER A 383 -1.10 33.25 -7.41
C SER A 383 -0.65 34.13 -8.58
N SER A 384 0.67 34.18 -8.84
CA SER A 384 1.22 34.90 -10.01
C SER A 384 1.09 34.12 -11.33
N ASN A 385 0.76 32.82 -11.28
CA ASN A 385 0.60 31.99 -12.47
C ASN A 385 -0.78 32.21 -13.11
N PRO A 386 -0.88 32.56 -14.43
CA PRO A 386 -2.15 32.91 -15.09
C PRO A 386 -3.22 31.82 -15.07
N LEU A 387 -2.82 30.54 -15.01
CA LEU A 387 -3.79 29.45 -14.93
C LEU A 387 -4.21 29.19 -13.47
N TRP A 388 -3.22 29.01 -12.56
CA TRP A 388 -3.53 28.61 -11.20
C TRP A 388 -4.20 29.70 -10.39
N SER A 389 -4.00 30.98 -10.74
CA SER A 389 -4.74 32.12 -10.17
C SER A 389 -6.25 32.11 -10.45
N GLN A 390 -6.72 31.30 -11.40
CA GLN A 390 -8.15 31.12 -11.69
C GLN A 390 -8.87 30.17 -10.73
N PHE A 391 -8.12 29.49 -9.88
CA PHE A 391 -8.64 28.55 -8.89
C PHE A 391 -8.55 29.18 -7.49
N PRO A 392 -9.44 28.81 -6.55
CA PRO A 392 -9.26 29.13 -5.13
C PRO A 392 -7.98 28.47 -4.60
N LEU A 393 -7.01 29.30 -4.16
CA LEU A 393 -5.74 28.84 -3.60
C LEU A 393 -5.82 28.76 -2.08
N HIS A 394 -5.36 27.67 -1.49
CA HIS A 394 -5.30 27.46 -0.07
C HIS A 394 -3.93 26.95 0.36
N GLN A 395 -3.24 27.68 1.22
CA GLN A 395 -2.06 27.18 1.90
C GLN A 395 -2.51 26.21 3.00
N THR A 396 -2.31 24.91 2.79
CA THR A 396 -2.82 23.87 3.69
C THR A 396 -1.76 23.19 4.53
N SER A 397 -0.47 23.25 4.15
CA SER A 397 0.59 22.70 4.97
C SER A 397 0.78 23.51 6.26
N PHE A 398 1.13 22.82 7.32
CA PHE A 398 1.40 23.42 8.62
C PHE A 398 2.73 22.92 9.19
N MET A 399 3.31 23.74 10.07
CA MET A 399 4.53 23.42 10.80
C MET A 399 4.15 22.97 12.21
N ALA A 400 4.68 21.84 12.64
CA ALA A 400 4.63 21.45 14.04
C ALA A 400 6.04 21.20 14.56
N GLU A 401 6.25 21.40 15.85
CA GLU A 401 7.53 21.10 16.47
C GLU A 401 7.92 19.64 16.26
N THR A 402 9.16 19.44 15.88
CA THR A 402 9.76 18.12 15.85
C THR A 402 9.93 17.65 17.29
N ASN A 403 9.26 16.57 17.65
CA ASN A 403 9.39 15.92 18.95
C ASN A 403 8.92 16.74 20.18
N GLY A 404 8.31 17.90 20.01
CA GLY A 404 7.82 18.72 21.12
C GLY A 404 8.93 19.28 22.03
N THR A 405 10.16 19.41 21.55
CA THR A 405 11.34 19.78 22.35
C THR A 405 12.00 21.09 21.91
N GLY A 406 11.39 21.84 20.98
CA GLY A 406 11.98 23.05 20.41
C GLY A 406 13.18 22.78 19.49
N ASN A 407 13.46 21.54 19.10
CA ASN A 407 14.59 21.12 18.30
C ASN A 407 14.36 21.22 16.79
N GLY A 408 13.42 22.06 16.37
CA GLY A 408 13.07 22.28 14.96
C GLY A 408 11.62 21.98 14.65
N TYR A 409 11.29 22.16 13.39
CA TYR A 409 9.91 22.00 12.90
C TYR A 409 9.87 21.04 11.72
N THR A 410 8.78 20.28 11.65
CA THR A 410 8.43 19.45 10.51
C THR A 410 7.23 20.04 9.78
N GLU A 411 7.33 20.15 8.47
CA GLU A 411 6.21 20.55 7.62
C GLU A 411 5.35 19.32 7.27
N TYR A 412 4.09 19.40 7.64
CA TYR A 412 3.09 18.39 7.36
C TYR A 412 2.10 18.89 6.32
N PHE A 413 1.85 18.07 5.30
CA PHE A 413 0.87 18.38 4.27
C PHE A 413 -0.38 17.50 4.45
N PRO A 414 -1.58 18.08 4.71
CA PRO A 414 -2.82 17.33 4.82
C PRO A 414 -3.20 16.67 3.48
N LEU A 415 -3.42 15.37 3.51
CA LEU A 415 -3.91 14.57 2.37
C LEU A 415 -5.41 14.34 2.45
N SER A 416 -5.96 14.43 3.67
CA SER A 416 -7.37 14.31 3.98
C SER A 416 -7.66 14.95 5.33
N SER A 417 -8.91 14.91 5.79
CA SER A 417 -9.30 15.38 7.13
C SER A 417 -8.66 14.60 8.29
N LYS A 418 -7.96 13.50 8.01
CA LYS A 418 -7.40 12.58 9.04
C LYS A 418 -5.95 12.18 8.81
N ALA A 419 -5.38 12.41 7.63
CA ALA A 419 -4.03 11.97 7.27
C ALA A 419 -3.15 13.11 6.77
N VAL A 420 -1.86 13.04 7.13
CA VAL A 420 -0.83 13.97 6.64
C VAL A 420 0.38 13.22 6.07
N MET A 421 1.10 13.92 5.21
CA MET A 421 2.41 13.56 4.71
C MET A 421 3.47 14.46 5.33
N ILE A 422 4.61 13.92 5.70
CA ILE A 422 5.82 14.70 5.99
C ILE A 422 6.42 15.13 4.66
N VAL A 423 6.54 16.45 4.44
CA VAL A 423 7.04 17.02 3.17
C VAL A 423 8.35 17.77 3.32
N ASP A 424 8.70 18.18 4.52
CA ASP A 424 10.00 18.77 4.85
C ASP A 424 10.25 18.67 6.36
N THR A 425 11.50 18.53 6.78
CA THR A 425 11.88 18.61 8.20
C THR A 425 13.10 19.48 8.40
N LYS A 426 13.04 20.36 9.38
CA LYS A 426 14.12 21.25 9.82
C LYS A 426 14.54 20.87 11.24
N ALA A 427 14.76 19.61 11.47
CA ALA A 427 15.09 19.06 12.78
C ALA A 427 16.60 19.07 13.03
N ASP A 428 17.00 19.58 14.18
CA ASP A 428 18.39 19.46 14.67
C ASP A 428 18.44 18.41 15.78
N VAL A 429 18.30 17.16 15.38
CA VAL A 429 18.29 15.98 16.27
C VAL A 429 19.22 14.90 15.74
N TYR A 430 19.70 14.03 16.62
CA TYR A 430 20.46 12.84 16.25
C TYR A 430 19.51 11.71 15.80
N THR A 431 18.42 11.49 16.56
CA THR A 431 17.36 10.53 16.24
C THR A 431 16.08 11.29 15.88
N TYR A 432 15.60 11.11 14.67
CA TYR A 432 14.32 11.66 14.22
C TYR A 432 13.22 10.63 14.43
N VAL A 433 12.19 11.00 15.19
CA VAL A 433 11.08 10.10 15.51
C VAL A 433 9.85 10.46 14.68
N VAL A 434 9.43 9.54 13.84
CA VAL A 434 8.18 9.63 13.08
C VAL A 434 7.04 9.19 13.97
N ARG A 435 6.34 10.15 14.56
CA ARG A 435 5.22 9.88 15.47
C ARG A 435 3.99 9.40 14.68
N PRO A 436 3.13 8.57 15.27
CA PRO A 436 1.92 8.08 14.59
C PRO A 436 0.91 9.17 14.32
N THR A 437 0.91 10.24 15.13
CA THR A 437 -0.02 11.37 15.02
C THR A 437 0.68 12.70 15.23
N VAL A 438 0.13 13.75 14.62
CA VAL A 438 0.54 15.13 14.82
C VAL A 438 -0.68 16.02 14.99
N THR A 439 -0.60 17.00 15.86
CA THR A 439 -1.66 18.02 16.04
C THR A 439 -1.25 19.29 15.28
N ASN A 440 -2.16 19.78 14.44
CA ASN A 440 -1.97 21.07 13.78
C ASN A 440 -2.11 22.19 14.83
N PRO A 441 -1.08 23.00 15.05
CA PRO A 441 -1.11 24.04 16.08
C PRO A 441 -2.09 25.19 15.78
N THR A 442 -2.54 25.31 14.51
CA THR A 442 -3.44 26.41 14.09
C THR A 442 -4.90 26.11 14.38
N ASP A 443 -5.35 24.87 14.15
CA ASP A 443 -6.76 24.48 14.30
C ASP A 443 -7.02 23.42 15.37
N GLY A 444 -5.97 22.92 16.03
CA GLY A 444 -6.03 21.91 17.09
C GLY A 444 -6.43 20.51 16.63
N LYS A 445 -6.56 20.25 15.31
CA LYS A 445 -6.91 18.95 14.80
C LYS A 445 -5.73 17.98 14.83
N SER A 446 -6.01 16.73 15.17
CA SER A 446 -5.02 15.65 15.16
C SER A 446 -5.13 14.86 13.87
N TYR A 447 -3.97 14.60 13.26
CA TYR A 447 -3.81 13.86 12.01
C TYR A 447 -2.91 12.65 12.22
N GLN A 448 -3.20 11.56 11.51
CA GLN A 448 -2.30 10.42 11.40
C GLN A 448 -1.19 10.72 10.40
N VAL A 449 0.06 10.47 10.77
CA VAL A 449 1.19 10.55 9.86
C VAL A 449 1.24 9.25 9.05
N ARG A 450 0.96 9.34 7.75
CA ARG A 450 0.80 8.18 6.89
C ARG A 450 1.84 8.07 5.78
N LEU A 451 2.40 9.20 5.37
CA LEU A 451 3.34 9.25 4.24
C LEU A 451 4.56 10.11 4.58
N TRP A 452 5.66 9.82 3.89
CA TRP A 452 6.90 10.58 3.91
C TRP A 452 7.34 10.86 2.47
N ALA A 453 7.46 12.15 2.10
CA ALA A 453 7.79 12.57 0.75
C ALA A 453 9.26 12.32 0.38
N ASP A 454 9.58 12.36 -0.93
CA ASP A 454 10.94 12.43 -1.43
C ASP A 454 11.65 13.68 -0.87
N TYR A 455 12.93 13.54 -0.56
CA TYR A 455 13.77 14.63 -0.06
C TYR A 455 13.22 15.39 1.16
N ALA A 456 12.30 14.79 1.93
CA ALA A 456 11.73 15.42 3.12
C ALA A 456 12.78 15.69 4.23
N MET A 457 13.99 15.18 4.09
CA MET A 457 15.13 15.45 4.99
C MET A 457 16.19 16.38 4.37
N ASP A 458 15.82 17.22 3.39
CA ASP A 458 16.74 18.03 2.62
C ASP A 458 17.44 19.17 3.42
N LYS A 459 18.56 19.61 2.88
CA LYS A 459 19.38 20.82 3.17
C LYS A 459 19.79 21.08 4.62
N ASN A 460 18.85 21.05 5.56
CA ASN A 460 19.06 21.60 6.91
C ASN A 460 19.34 20.51 7.95
N ASN A 461 19.30 19.25 7.57
CA ASN A 461 19.46 18.11 8.48
C ASN A 461 20.84 17.50 8.33
N THR A 462 21.82 18.05 9.02
CA THR A 462 23.19 17.53 9.01
C THR A 462 23.47 16.52 10.11
N ASN A 463 22.64 16.48 11.15
CA ASN A 463 22.88 15.75 12.39
C ASN A 463 22.03 14.48 12.54
N ILE A 464 21.01 14.26 11.71
CA ILE A 464 20.15 13.08 11.82
C ILE A 464 20.95 11.85 11.38
N LYS A 465 21.15 10.92 12.31
CA LYS A 465 21.83 9.64 12.11
C LYS A 465 20.89 8.47 12.18
N GLU A 466 19.78 8.63 12.90
CA GLU A 466 18.80 7.61 13.14
C GLU A 466 17.39 8.10 12.84
N VAL A 467 16.55 7.21 12.28
CA VAL A 467 15.12 7.46 12.09
C VAL A 467 14.33 6.34 12.72
N VAL A 468 13.37 6.68 13.58
CA VAL A 468 12.49 5.72 14.28
C VAL A 468 11.07 5.89 13.76
N PHE A 469 10.50 4.82 13.25
CA PHE A 469 9.09 4.75 12.84
C PHE A 469 8.27 4.10 13.94
N CYS A 470 7.42 4.87 14.61
CA CYS A 470 6.53 4.38 15.67
C CYS A 470 5.24 3.75 15.14
N ASN A 471 4.98 3.85 13.85
CA ASN A 471 3.85 3.24 13.15
C ASN A 471 4.26 2.84 11.74
N THR A 472 3.34 2.18 11.03
CA THR A 472 3.49 1.91 9.61
C THR A 472 3.10 3.12 8.80
N LEU A 473 4.00 3.57 7.94
CA LEU A 473 3.66 4.49 6.87
C LEU A 473 3.00 3.72 5.71
N ASP A 474 2.05 4.35 5.05
CA ASP A 474 1.49 3.81 3.80
C ASP A 474 2.42 4.09 2.61
N TYR A 475 3.28 5.11 2.74
CA TYR A 475 4.24 5.48 1.70
C TYR A 475 5.50 6.15 2.29
N MET A 476 6.64 5.79 1.74
CA MET A 476 7.93 6.44 1.97
C MET A 476 8.59 6.71 0.61
N GLY A 477 8.91 7.96 0.33
CA GLY A 477 9.50 8.40 -0.92
C GLY A 477 10.79 7.65 -1.28
N ILE A 478 11.08 7.50 -2.57
CA ILE A 478 12.27 6.79 -3.06
C ILE A 478 13.54 7.39 -2.46
N ASP A 479 13.59 8.71 -2.39
CA ASP A 479 14.72 9.48 -1.88
C ASP A 479 14.41 10.11 -0.50
N ALA A 480 13.55 9.47 0.32
CA ALA A 480 13.06 10.00 1.60
C ALA A 480 14.16 10.45 2.56
N PHE A 481 15.30 9.73 2.59
CA PHE A 481 16.45 10.04 3.46
C PHE A 481 17.63 10.67 2.73
N LYS A 482 17.46 10.99 1.46
CA LYS A 482 18.50 11.65 0.67
C LYS A 482 18.30 13.16 0.61
N LYS A 483 19.38 13.87 0.47
CA LYS A 483 19.40 15.28 0.06
C LYS A 483 19.33 15.37 -1.46
N HIS A 484 19.04 16.54 -2.01
CA HIS A 484 19.01 16.77 -3.46
C HIS A 484 20.33 16.47 -4.19
N ASP A 485 21.45 16.46 -3.45
CA ASP A 485 22.76 16.05 -3.97
C ASP A 485 22.99 14.52 -3.96
N GLY A 486 21.98 13.75 -3.54
CA GLY A 486 22.02 12.29 -3.44
C GLY A 486 22.69 11.76 -2.16
N SER A 487 23.26 12.62 -1.31
CA SER A 487 23.87 12.20 -0.05
C SER A 487 22.84 11.93 1.04
N THR A 488 23.21 11.12 2.04
CA THR A 488 22.40 10.89 3.25
C THR A 488 23.29 10.93 4.50
N THR A 489 22.71 11.41 5.60
CA THR A 489 23.36 11.37 6.91
C THR A 489 22.81 10.22 7.77
N VAL A 490 21.71 9.60 7.36
CA VAL A 490 21.03 8.53 8.10
C VAL A 490 21.84 7.24 8.01
N GLU A 491 22.19 6.68 9.16
CA GLU A 491 22.98 5.45 9.29
C GLU A 491 22.10 4.25 9.66
N SER A 492 21.05 4.48 10.44
CA SER A 492 20.16 3.43 10.93
C SER A 492 18.69 3.83 10.91
N VAL A 493 17.82 2.86 10.61
CA VAL A 493 16.37 3.03 10.59
C VAL A 493 15.73 1.95 11.45
N PHE A 494 14.77 2.34 12.30
CA PHE A 494 14.12 1.47 13.27
C PHE A 494 12.62 1.42 13.00
N PHE A 495 12.06 0.23 12.79
CA PHE A 495 10.64 0.00 12.68
C PHE A 495 10.13 -0.68 13.95
N THR A 496 9.38 0.05 14.79
CA THR A 496 8.97 -0.42 16.12
C THR A 496 7.63 -1.13 16.12
N SER A 497 6.83 -1.05 15.04
CA SER A 497 5.58 -1.78 14.95
C SER A 497 5.84 -3.28 14.79
N ALA A 498 5.12 -4.11 15.55
CA ALA A 498 4.93 -5.51 15.17
C ALA A 498 4.43 -5.57 13.73
N VAL A 499 4.69 -6.69 13.01
CA VAL A 499 4.22 -6.87 11.62
C VAL A 499 2.90 -6.13 11.44
N PRO A 500 2.82 -5.17 10.51
CA PRO A 500 1.63 -4.34 10.38
C PRO A 500 0.42 -5.23 10.23
N THR A 501 -0.58 -5.00 11.08
CA THR A 501 -1.90 -5.65 10.98
C THR A 501 -2.65 -5.28 9.71
N ARG A 502 -2.22 -4.25 9.01
CA ARG A 502 -2.51 -4.05 7.59
C ARG A 502 -1.33 -4.61 6.82
N ASP A 503 -1.63 -5.74 6.23
CA ASP A 503 -0.91 -6.39 5.17
C ASP A 503 0.02 -5.41 4.44
N MET A 504 1.34 -5.42 4.79
CA MET A 504 2.33 -4.77 3.93
C MET A 504 2.38 -5.46 2.56
N SER A 505 1.70 -6.61 2.38
CA SER A 505 1.35 -7.17 1.08
C SER A 505 0.29 -6.34 0.35
N SER A 506 -0.48 -5.48 1.03
CA SER A 506 -1.39 -4.52 0.39
C SER A 506 -0.74 -3.16 0.15
N ILE A 507 0.34 -2.82 0.84
CA ILE A 507 1.41 -2.00 0.31
C ILE A 507 2.31 -2.97 -0.47
N LYS A 508 1.77 -3.63 -1.44
CA LYS A 508 2.53 -4.05 -2.59
C LYS A 508 3.02 -2.76 -3.21
N TRP A 509 4.14 -2.30 -2.71
CA TRP A 509 5.07 -1.48 -3.45
C TRP A 509 5.54 -2.37 -4.60
N GLU A 510 4.63 -2.71 -5.50
CA GLU A 510 4.90 -3.13 -6.86
C GLU A 510 5.53 -1.96 -7.64
N LEU A 511 6.21 -1.10 -6.92
CA LEU A 511 7.37 -0.39 -7.37
C LEU A 511 8.45 -1.45 -7.57
N GLY A 512 8.20 -2.40 -8.47
CA GLY A 512 9.25 -3.32 -8.87
C GLY A 512 10.53 -2.50 -8.94
N ASP A 513 11.52 -2.82 -8.12
CA ASP A 513 12.84 -2.23 -8.00
C ASP A 513 12.96 -0.79 -7.44
N ASN A 514 11.89 -0.05 -7.09
CA ASN A 514 11.94 1.35 -6.68
C ASN A 514 11.31 1.62 -5.30
N ILE A 515 11.49 0.73 -4.35
CA ILE A 515 11.37 1.04 -2.92
C ILE A 515 12.44 2.08 -2.58
N HIS A 516 12.20 2.94 -1.56
CA HIS A 516 13.23 3.79 -0.98
C HIS A 516 14.58 3.07 -1.02
N GLU A 517 15.55 3.64 -1.71
CA GLU A 517 16.85 3.01 -1.86
C GLU A 517 17.69 3.23 -0.61
N PHE A 518 17.63 2.27 0.31
CA PHE A 518 18.60 2.21 1.39
C PHE A 518 20.00 2.04 0.81
N SER A 519 20.93 2.91 1.20
CA SER A 519 22.33 2.73 0.83
C SER A 519 22.90 1.45 1.47
N ALA A 520 23.90 0.83 0.86
CA ALA A 520 24.49 -0.42 1.35
C ALA A 520 25.04 -0.33 2.80
N SER A 521 25.36 0.88 3.26
CA SER A 521 25.87 1.14 4.61
C SER A 521 24.76 1.29 5.67
N GLN A 522 23.52 1.55 5.27
CA GLN A 522 22.41 1.75 6.22
C GLN A 522 21.97 0.45 6.85
N LYS A 523 21.63 0.49 8.14
CA LYS A 523 21.08 -0.63 8.90
C LYS A 523 19.58 -0.45 9.09
N ILE A 524 18.84 -1.54 8.95
CA ILE A 524 17.39 -1.58 9.13
C ILE A 524 17.10 -2.49 10.32
N TYR A 525 16.65 -1.90 11.41
CA TYR A 525 16.32 -2.63 12.61
C TYR A 525 14.82 -2.81 12.76
N VAL A 526 14.40 -4.04 13.03
CA VAL A 526 13.01 -4.43 13.21
C VAL A 526 12.88 -5.26 14.49
N LYS A 527 11.65 -5.50 14.95
CA LYS A 527 11.41 -6.43 16.05
C LYS A 527 11.92 -7.83 15.71
N PRO A 528 12.44 -8.61 16.67
CA PRO A 528 12.89 -9.99 16.43
C PRO A 528 11.85 -10.85 15.71
N SER A 529 10.59 -10.80 16.14
CA SER A 529 9.47 -11.52 15.51
C SER A 529 9.16 -11.10 14.06
N ALA A 530 9.50 -9.87 13.70
CA ALA A 530 9.21 -9.29 12.39
C ALA A 530 10.29 -9.57 11.32
N VAL A 531 11.49 -9.99 11.70
CA VAL A 531 12.65 -10.16 10.80
C VAL A 531 12.33 -11.01 9.57
N ALA A 532 11.68 -12.15 9.78
CA ALA A 532 11.37 -13.07 8.68
C ALA A 532 10.40 -12.43 7.65
N ALA A 533 9.38 -11.72 8.14
CA ALA A 533 8.40 -11.05 7.29
C ALA A 533 9.03 -9.90 6.48
N TYR A 534 9.87 -9.07 7.12
CA TYR A 534 10.58 -8.00 6.42
C TYR A 534 11.56 -8.53 5.38
N LYS A 535 12.32 -9.59 5.69
CA LYS A 535 13.25 -10.21 4.73
C LYS A 535 12.53 -10.85 3.54
N ALA A 536 11.38 -11.46 3.76
CA ALA A 536 10.57 -12.04 2.71
C ALA A 536 10.00 -10.96 1.76
N GLN A 537 9.64 -9.81 2.31
CA GLN A 537 9.05 -8.70 1.55
C GLN A 537 10.11 -7.80 0.91
N TRP A 538 11.20 -7.50 1.64
CA TRP A 538 12.26 -6.61 1.20
C TRP A 538 13.51 -7.39 0.81
N VAL A 539 13.37 -8.27 -0.19
CA VAL A 539 14.42 -9.21 -0.63
C VAL A 539 15.74 -8.50 -0.95
N LYS A 540 15.68 -7.32 -1.58
CA LYS A 540 16.86 -6.49 -1.93
C LYS A 540 17.68 -6.10 -0.68
N TYR A 541 17.06 -5.96 0.48
CA TYR A 541 17.68 -5.46 1.73
C TYR A 541 17.88 -6.55 2.79
N THR A 542 17.74 -7.82 2.43
CA THR A 542 17.84 -8.96 3.37
C THR A 542 19.11 -8.94 4.24
N SER A 543 20.24 -8.50 3.70
CA SER A 543 21.51 -8.39 4.41
C SER A 543 21.60 -7.18 5.36
N GLN A 544 20.74 -6.19 5.21
CA GLN A 544 20.70 -4.95 6.01
C GLN A 544 19.68 -5.04 7.15
N ILE A 545 18.70 -5.96 7.03
CA ILE A 545 17.63 -6.15 8.02
C ILE A 545 18.13 -7.02 9.16
N ASP A 546 18.12 -6.46 10.35
CA ASP A 546 18.55 -7.13 11.60
C ASP A 546 17.68 -6.66 12.78
N TYR A 547 17.78 -7.35 13.91
CA TYR A 547 17.21 -6.93 15.19
C TYR A 547 18.29 -6.64 16.24
N LYS A 548 19.55 -6.95 15.94
CA LYS A 548 20.70 -6.89 16.86
C LYS A 548 21.29 -5.48 16.91
N ILE A 549 20.74 -4.63 17.76
CA ILE A 549 21.18 -3.24 17.90
C ILE A 549 22.39 -3.18 18.82
N LYS A 550 23.50 -2.64 18.33
CA LYS A 550 24.75 -2.48 19.08
C LYS A 550 24.86 -1.07 19.68
N GLY A 551 25.82 -0.87 20.57
CA GLY A 551 26.17 0.46 21.10
C GLY A 551 25.99 0.62 22.60
N VAL A 552 25.39 -0.34 23.29
CA VAL A 552 25.37 -0.34 24.77
C VAL A 552 26.72 -0.82 25.27
N LYS A 553 27.31 -0.02 26.17
CA LYS A 553 28.57 -0.36 26.83
C LYS A 553 28.42 -0.18 28.33
N ILE A 554 28.79 -1.20 29.09
CA ILE A 554 28.92 -1.12 30.55
C ILE A 554 30.39 -1.34 30.86
N GLN A 555 30.98 -0.40 31.58
CA GLN A 555 32.31 -0.49 32.16
C GLN A 555 32.12 -0.42 33.67
N LYS A 556 32.76 -1.29 34.41
CA LYS A 556 32.63 -1.37 35.90
C LYS A 556 31.18 -1.46 36.37
N GLN A 557 30.44 -2.45 35.86
CA GLN A 557 29.18 -2.95 36.36
C GLN A 557 27.94 -2.08 36.03
N TYR A 558 28.08 -0.76 35.92
CA TYR A 558 26.96 0.15 35.70
C TYR A 558 27.09 1.01 34.44
N GLY A 559 25.96 1.37 33.87
CA GLY A 559 25.82 2.35 32.79
C GLY A 559 24.47 3.05 32.87
N THR A 560 24.18 3.93 31.93
CA THR A 560 22.87 4.54 31.77
C THR A 560 22.36 4.29 30.37
N PHE A 561 21.04 4.22 30.22
CA PHE A 561 20.40 3.91 28.93
C PHE A 561 19.07 4.64 28.80
N ALA A 562 18.74 5.04 27.58
CA ALA A 562 17.43 5.53 27.16
C ALA A 562 17.28 5.35 25.65
N ARG A 563 16.09 5.05 25.18
CA ARG A 563 15.76 5.01 23.75
C ARG A 563 14.36 5.58 23.51
N GLU A 564 14.07 5.89 22.26
CA GLU A 564 12.80 6.42 21.77
C GLU A 564 11.74 5.33 21.62
N PHE A 565 12.13 4.09 21.75
CA PHE A 565 11.30 2.90 21.63
C PHE A 565 11.53 1.94 22.79
N ASP A 566 10.57 1.05 23.03
CA ASP A 566 10.70 -0.03 23.97
C ASP A 566 11.90 -0.91 23.61
N SER A 567 12.75 -1.21 24.59
CA SER A 567 14.02 -1.89 24.36
C SER A 567 14.16 -3.14 25.23
N ASP A 568 14.55 -4.23 24.61
CA ASP A 568 14.82 -5.51 25.27
C ASP A 568 16.33 -5.74 25.40
N LEU A 569 16.86 -5.45 26.55
CA LEU A 569 18.29 -5.65 26.89
C LEU A 569 18.62 -7.11 27.23
N GLY A 570 17.63 -7.93 27.54
CA GLY A 570 17.79 -9.33 27.94
C GLY A 570 17.91 -10.33 26.79
N ILE A 571 17.66 -9.89 25.56
CA ILE A 571 17.68 -10.80 24.39
C ILE A 571 19.04 -11.46 24.18
N TYR A 572 20.13 -10.71 24.37
CA TYR A 572 21.49 -11.25 24.22
C TYR A 572 21.73 -12.40 25.19
N TYR A 573 21.34 -12.25 26.46
CA TYR A 573 21.48 -13.27 27.47
C TYR A 573 20.66 -14.52 27.14
N ARG A 574 19.43 -14.36 26.71
CA ARG A 574 18.55 -15.47 26.30
C ARG A 574 19.13 -16.29 25.14
N GLU A 575 19.83 -15.64 24.23
CA GLU A 575 20.42 -16.32 23.05
C GLU A 575 21.82 -16.88 23.29
N ASN A 576 22.63 -16.27 24.19
CA ASN A 576 24.05 -16.58 24.32
C ASN A 576 24.45 -17.12 25.72
N GLY A 577 23.58 -17.02 26.71
CA GLY A 577 23.83 -17.51 28.07
C GLY A 577 24.82 -16.68 28.91
N ASN A 578 25.24 -15.52 28.39
CA ASN A 578 26.10 -14.56 29.09
C ASN A 578 25.65 -13.13 28.82
N GLY A 579 26.28 -12.10 29.43
CA GLY A 579 25.93 -10.71 29.19
C GLY A 579 24.56 -10.33 29.75
N ASP A 580 24.19 -10.84 30.90
CA ASP A 580 22.92 -10.51 31.58
C ASP A 580 22.91 -9.06 32.06
N VAL A 581 21.92 -8.29 31.60
CA VAL A 581 21.74 -6.88 31.92
C VAL A 581 20.41 -6.65 32.62
N ALA A 582 20.41 -5.99 33.74
CA ALA A 582 19.20 -5.49 34.40
C ALA A 582 19.06 -3.98 34.24
N ALA A 583 17.82 -3.50 34.11
CA ALA A 583 17.48 -2.09 34.07
C ALA A 583 16.75 -1.66 35.34
N TYR A 584 17.11 -0.50 35.86
CA TYR A 584 16.57 0.04 37.12
C TYR A 584 16.15 1.49 36.95
N VAL A 585 15.04 1.85 37.61
CA VAL A 585 14.69 3.25 37.88
C VAL A 585 15.33 3.67 39.21
N ALA A 586 15.73 4.93 39.27
CA ALA A 586 16.33 5.47 40.48
C ALA A 586 15.33 6.39 41.21
N GLN A 587 15.33 6.33 42.54
CA GLN A 587 14.56 7.20 43.45
C GLN A 587 15.49 7.78 44.48
N ILE A 588 15.11 8.94 45.07
CA ILE A 588 15.85 9.51 46.21
C ILE A 588 15.46 8.75 47.47
N SER A 589 16.46 8.32 48.26
CA SER A 589 16.22 7.87 49.61
C SER A 589 16.23 9.06 50.58
N SER A 590 15.55 8.92 51.73
CA SER A 590 15.71 9.85 52.82
C SER A 590 17.17 9.92 53.29
N PRO A 591 17.72 11.11 53.58
CA PRO A 591 19.10 11.23 54.05
C PRO A 591 19.27 10.46 55.37
N LYS A 592 20.25 9.59 55.47
CA LYS A 592 20.63 9.03 56.74
C LYS A 592 21.45 10.06 57.52
N PRO A 593 21.20 10.26 58.84
CA PRO A 593 22.05 11.11 59.64
C PRO A 593 23.48 10.61 59.57
N ALA A 594 24.44 11.53 59.50
CA ALA A 594 25.85 11.22 59.57
C ALA A 594 26.18 10.60 60.92
N GLN A 595 26.84 9.47 60.95
CA GLN A 595 27.52 8.99 62.13
C GLN A 595 28.79 9.82 62.32
N ASN A 596 28.95 10.38 63.47
CA ASN A 596 30.15 11.18 63.86
C ASN A 596 30.33 12.58 63.23
N GLY A 597 29.27 13.36 63.02
CA GLY A 597 29.41 14.78 62.68
C GLY A 597 29.79 15.12 61.26
N THR A 598 29.78 14.17 60.35
CA THR A 598 30.00 14.37 58.91
C THR A 598 28.71 14.75 58.17
N THR A 599 28.80 15.25 56.94
CA THR A 599 27.68 15.66 56.11
C THR A 599 26.74 14.47 55.79
N PRO A 600 25.41 14.63 55.80
CA PRO A 600 24.46 13.57 55.43
C PRO A 600 24.78 12.99 54.05
N VAL A 601 24.81 11.66 53.97
CA VAL A 601 25.05 11.01 52.67
C VAL A 601 23.70 10.66 52.02
N TYR A 602 23.49 11.20 50.85
CA TYR A 602 22.35 10.83 50.04
C TYR A 602 22.68 9.59 49.20
N ARG A 603 21.71 8.73 49.01
CA ARG A 603 21.79 7.52 48.20
C ARG A 603 20.62 7.48 47.22
N PHE A 604 20.88 6.99 46.00
CA PHE A 604 19.82 6.69 45.08
C PHE A 604 19.35 5.24 45.30
N LYS A 605 18.11 5.11 45.72
CA LYS A 605 17.44 3.80 45.76
C LYS A 605 17.11 3.40 44.34
N VAL A 606 17.57 2.22 43.91
CA VAL A 606 17.28 1.65 42.60
C VAL A 606 16.26 0.53 42.72
N ASN A 607 15.26 0.56 41.86
CA ASN A 607 14.24 -0.48 41.77
C ASN A 607 14.27 -1.05 40.36
N SER A 608 14.26 -2.38 40.24
CA SER A 608 14.15 -3.02 38.94
C SER A 608 12.84 -2.66 38.25
N ILE A 609 12.89 -2.53 36.96
CA ILE A 609 11.69 -2.38 36.13
C ILE A 609 11.10 -3.78 35.96
N ASP A 610 9.95 -4.01 36.57
CA ASP A 610 9.20 -5.23 36.43
C ASP A 610 7.96 -5.00 35.57
N LEU A 611 7.92 -5.65 34.42
CA LEU A 611 6.84 -5.51 33.45
C LEU A 611 5.56 -6.27 33.82
N ASN A 612 5.64 -7.23 34.74
CA ASN A 612 4.54 -8.15 35.03
C ASN A 612 4.13 -8.17 36.52
N GLY A 613 4.41 -7.11 37.27
CA GLY A 613 4.03 -7.04 38.68
C GLY A 613 4.74 -8.08 39.57
N GLY A 614 5.98 -8.41 39.28
CA GLY A 614 6.81 -9.28 40.11
C GLY A 614 6.79 -10.77 39.75
N ALA A 615 6.04 -11.19 38.75
CA ALA A 615 5.80 -12.62 38.51
C ALA A 615 6.67 -13.27 37.43
N SER A 616 7.42 -12.53 36.58
CA SER A 616 8.11 -13.15 35.44
C SER A 616 9.57 -12.81 35.22
N GLY A 617 10.24 -12.06 36.13
CA GLY A 617 11.70 -11.88 36.07
C GLY A 617 12.26 -11.16 34.83
N ASP A 618 11.47 -10.40 34.06
CA ASP A 618 11.95 -9.69 32.88
C ASP A 618 12.45 -8.27 33.22
N TYR A 619 13.53 -8.23 34.01
CA TYR A 619 14.13 -6.98 34.52
C TYR A 619 14.94 -6.22 33.50
N SER A 620 15.03 -6.72 32.26
CA SER A 620 15.90 -6.21 31.22
C SER A 620 15.14 -5.39 30.16
N TYR A 621 13.84 -5.17 30.36
CA TYR A 621 13.00 -4.42 29.44
C TYR A 621 12.93 -2.94 29.83
N VAL A 622 13.14 -2.04 28.87
CA VAL A 622 13.11 -0.59 29.11
C VAL A 622 12.03 0.06 28.24
N PRO A 623 11.02 0.67 28.84
CA PRO A 623 10.00 1.40 28.11
C PRO A 623 10.57 2.59 27.33
N ALA A 624 9.94 2.95 26.22
CA ALA A 624 10.31 4.09 25.40
C ALA A 624 10.42 5.38 26.24
N TYR A 625 11.38 6.25 25.90
CA TYR A 625 11.65 7.53 26.56
C TYR A 625 11.97 7.43 28.06
N THR A 626 12.22 6.24 28.58
CA THR A 626 12.55 6.05 30.00
C THR A 626 14.05 6.07 30.20
N GLY A 627 14.54 7.02 31.01
CA GLY A 627 15.91 7.03 31.47
C GLY A 627 16.10 5.99 32.58
N VAL A 628 17.10 5.13 32.44
CA VAL A 628 17.38 4.05 33.39
C VAL A 628 18.85 3.94 33.72
N LEU A 629 19.15 3.39 34.90
CA LEU A 629 20.41 2.77 35.22
C LEU A 629 20.39 1.33 34.69
N ILE A 630 21.49 0.91 34.05
CA ILE A 630 21.68 -0.48 33.63
C ILE A 630 22.85 -1.10 34.35
N GLN A 631 22.74 -2.40 34.68
CA GLN A 631 23.75 -3.15 35.40
C GLN A 631 24.05 -4.45 34.68
N SER A 632 25.33 -4.76 34.53
CA SER A 632 25.77 -6.13 34.18
C SER A 632 25.79 -7.00 35.44
N ARG A 633 24.93 -8.06 35.43
CA ARG A 633 24.78 -8.94 36.63
C ARG A 633 25.88 -9.99 36.76
N ASN A 634 26.43 -10.45 35.65
CA ASN A 634 27.34 -11.60 35.61
C ASN A 634 28.82 -11.22 35.41
N SER A 635 29.08 -9.95 35.09
CA SER A 635 30.44 -9.42 34.89
C SER A 635 30.49 -7.92 35.08
N PHE A 636 31.68 -7.35 35.27
CA PHE A 636 31.83 -5.88 35.33
C PHE A 636 31.71 -5.19 33.95
N GLU A 637 31.80 -5.97 32.87
CA GLU A 637 31.79 -5.47 31.52
C GLU A 637 30.83 -6.33 30.67
N LEU A 638 30.25 -5.74 29.63
CA LEU A 638 29.48 -6.48 28.65
C LEU A 638 30.39 -7.15 27.63
N PRO A 639 29.98 -8.28 27.03
CA PRO A 639 30.65 -8.83 25.86
C PRO A 639 30.80 -7.80 24.73
N ASN A 640 31.88 -7.87 23.97
CA ASN A 640 32.19 -6.93 22.89
C ASN A 640 31.14 -6.96 21.76
N ASP A 641 30.44 -8.05 21.59
CA ASP A 641 29.42 -8.29 20.60
C ASP A 641 28.00 -8.11 21.16
N PHE A 642 27.86 -7.63 22.40
CA PHE A 642 26.57 -7.39 23.04
C PHE A 642 25.63 -6.56 22.17
N TYR A 643 24.37 -6.97 22.13
CA TYR A 643 23.28 -6.27 21.44
C TYR A 643 21.99 -6.35 22.27
N TYR A 644 21.10 -5.41 21.99
CA TYR A 644 19.73 -5.39 22.46
C TYR A 644 18.79 -5.34 21.25
N ALA A 645 17.48 -5.47 21.45
CA ALA A 645 16.49 -5.42 20.40
C ALA A 645 15.36 -4.41 20.69
N ILE A 646 14.58 -4.08 19.67
CA ILE A 646 13.29 -3.42 19.85
C ILE A 646 12.38 -4.38 20.61
N GLY A 647 11.72 -3.91 21.67
CA GLY A 647 10.84 -4.72 22.51
C GLY A 647 9.63 -5.24 21.75
N GLU A 648 9.24 -6.48 22.01
CA GLU A 648 8.08 -7.13 21.35
C GLU A 648 6.72 -6.57 21.84
N LYS A 649 6.65 -6.05 23.05
CA LYS A 649 5.43 -5.50 23.64
C LYS A 649 5.25 -4.07 23.13
N ASP A 650 4.08 -3.78 22.57
CA ASP A 650 3.72 -2.43 22.17
C ASP A 650 3.29 -1.63 23.41
N ASN A 651 3.92 -0.47 23.62
CA ASN A 651 3.55 0.65 24.49
C ASN A 651 2.41 0.35 25.51
N ALA A 652 2.61 -0.60 26.39
CA ALA A 652 1.77 -0.64 27.59
C ALA A 652 2.14 0.62 28.41
N PRO A 653 1.18 1.42 28.88
CA PRO A 653 1.47 2.62 29.64
C PRO A 653 2.04 2.22 31.00
N TYR A 654 3.36 2.15 31.09
CA TYR A 654 4.05 1.97 32.36
C TYR A 654 4.11 3.32 33.04
N THR A 655 3.36 3.49 34.10
CA THR A 655 3.53 4.63 34.98
C THR A 655 4.65 4.31 35.94
N ILE A 656 5.89 4.74 35.60
CA ILE A 656 7.01 4.66 36.53
C ILE A 656 6.97 5.90 37.42
N THR A 657 6.40 5.75 38.61
CA THR A 657 6.31 6.84 39.59
C THR A 657 7.63 7.03 40.35
N GLY A 658 8.05 8.28 40.47
CA GLY A 658 9.20 8.64 41.30
C GLY A 658 10.56 8.41 40.67
N ASN A 659 10.63 8.04 39.35
CA ASN A 659 11.91 7.92 38.68
C ASN A 659 12.58 9.30 38.53
N ILE A 660 13.78 9.43 39.05
CA ILE A 660 14.60 10.66 38.93
C ILE A 660 15.53 10.63 37.70
N MET A 661 15.59 9.52 36.97
CA MET A 661 16.39 9.41 35.77
C MET A 661 15.68 10.06 34.58
N THR A 662 16.40 10.95 33.90
CA THR A 662 15.95 11.61 32.67
C THR A 662 16.73 11.07 31.49
N GLY A 663 16.03 10.49 30.52
CA GLY A 663 16.63 10.00 29.28
C GLY A 663 16.98 11.13 28.34
N VAL A 664 18.09 11.02 27.64
CA VAL A 664 18.50 11.87 26.53
C VAL A 664 18.43 11.00 25.28
N THR A 665 17.42 11.18 24.47
CA THR A 665 17.08 10.27 23.38
C THR A 665 17.37 10.89 22.01
N GLU A 666 16.71 11.98 21.66
CA GLU A 666 16.70 12.48 20.29
C GLU A 666 17.85 13.41 19.96
N LYS A 667 18.37 14.16 20.92
CA LYS A 667 19.47 15.11 20.73
C LYS A 667 20.38 15.15 21.96
N ALA A 668 21.69 15.19 21.74
CA ALA A 668 22.64 15.46 22.82
C ALA A 668 22.30 16.79 23.50
N THR A 669 22.13 16.76 24.80
CA THR A 669 21.58 17.87 25.57
C THR A 669 22.61 18.42 26.53
N ASN A 670 22.79 19.74 26.51
CA ASN A 670 23.60 20.43 27.51
C ASN A 670 22.83 20.46 28.82
N ILE A 671 23.44 19.91 29.87
CA ILE A 671 22.89 19.85 31.20
C ILE A 671 23.77 20.60 32.19
N GLN A 672 23.14 21.23 33.17
CA GLN A 672 23.83 21.93 34.25
C GLN A 672 22.97 21.92 35.51
N SER A 673 23.61 21.83 36.66
CA SER A 673 22.94 22.05 37.92
C SER A 673 22.60 23.54 38.11
N THR A 674 21.45 23.83 38.74
CA THR A 674 21.02 25.18 39.03
C THR A 674 21.09 25.40 40.56
N TYR A 675 21.71 26.46 41.01
CA TYR A 675 21.90 26.85 42.40
C TYR A 675 21.32 28.26 42.68
N ALA A 676 20.08 28.52 42.28
CA ALA A 676 19.42 29.78 42.66
C ALA A 676 18.99 29.73 44.13
N ALA A 677 19.07 30.90 44.81
CA ALA A 677 18.66 31.02 46.20
C ALA A 677 17.20 30.54 46.40
N GLY A 678 17.01 29.48 47.18
CA GLY A 678 15.73 28.85 47.42
C GLY A 678 15.29 27.76 46.40
N ASN A 679 16.05 27.50 45.34
CA ASN A 679 15.73 26.44 44.38
C ASN A 679 17.00 25.74 43.90
N MET A 680 17.34 24.61 44.52
CA MET A 680 18.46 23.76 44.11
C MET A 680 17.95 22.63 43.22
N ASP A 681 18.41 22.57 41.97
CA ASP A 681 18.08 21.55 41.00
C ASP A 681 19.40 20.86 40.56
N PRO A 682 19.99 20.00 41.44
CA PRO A 682 21.24 19.34 41.15
C PRO A 682 21.05 18.22 40.09
N LEU A 683 21.98 18.14 39.13
CA LEU A 683 22.00 17.05 38.15
C LEU A 683 23.21 16.15 38.38
N TYR A 684 23.03 14.87 38.20
CA TYR A 684 24.06 13.86 38.38
C TYR A 684 24.21 12.97 37.15
N THR A 685 25.43 12.74 36.74
CA THR A 685 25.76 11.80 35.64
C THR A 685 26.52 10.58 36.18
N MET A 686 26.30 9.42 35.61
CA MET A 686 27.04 8.21 35.94
C MET A 686 28.48 8.32 35.41
N SER A 687 29.44 8.14 36.30
CA SER A 687 30.85 7.97 35.93
C SER A 687 31.11 6.49 35.63
N ALA A 688 31.20 6.16 34.34
CA ALA A 688 31.45 4.78 33.91
C ALA A 688 32.71 4.16 34.48
N SER A 689 33.78 5.00 34.71
CA SER A 689 35.06 4.55 35.27
C SER A 689 35.07 4.42 36.78
N LYS A 690 34.09 5.00 37.48
CA LYS A 690 34.06 5.08 38.95
C LYS A 690 32.88 4.33 39.58
N GLY A 691 31.85 4.00 38.82
CA GLY A 691 30.67 3.25 39.27
C GLY A 691 29.71 4.02 40.17
N TYR A 692 29.77 5.35 40.21
CA TYR A 692 28.85 6.15 41.00
C TYR A 692 28.41 7.42 40.24
N PHE A 693 27.34 8.08 40.71
CA PHE A 693 26.86 9.34 40.15
C PHE A 693 27.69 10.52 40.63
N MET A 694 28.12 11.35 39.69
CA MET A 694 28.87 12.58 39.96
C MET A 694 27.99 13.79 39.69
N LEU A 695 28.09 14.78 40.57
CA LEU A 695 27.39 16.07 40.39
C LEU A 695 27.89 16.77 39.11
N VAL A 696 26.93 17.21 38.27
CA VAL A 696 27.23 18.11 37.14
C VAL A 696 27.40 19.50 37.66
N PRO A 697 28.51 20.19 37.38
CA PRO A 697 28.70 21.56 37.83
C PRO A 697 27.68 22.54 37.24
N ALA A 698 27.44 23.64 37.96
CA ALA A 698 26.73 24.78 37.35
C ALA A 698 27.65 25.39 36.26
N TYR A 699 27.04 25.90 35.19
CA TYR A 699 27.75 26.62 34.14
C TYR A 699 27.29 28.07 34.08
N ASP A 700 28.20 28.97 34.15
CA ASP A 700 27.96 30.41 33.97
C ASP A 700 28.60 30.88 32.67
N PRO A 701 27.79 31.24 31.64
CA PRO A 701 28.33 31.69 30.36
C PRO A 701 29.10 33.04 30.44
N ALA A 702 28.92 33.81 31.53
CA ALA A 702 29.62 35.05 31.77
C ALA A 702 31.05 34.85 32.31
N GLN A 703 31.39 33.62 32.73
CA GLN A 703 32.72 33.31 33.28
C GLN A 703 33.56 32.52 32.27
N PRO A 704 34.87 32.63 32.30
CA PRO A 704 35.76 31.80 31.46
C PRO A 704 35.53 30.32 31.65
N VAL A 705 35.63 29.55 30.55
CA VAL A 705 35.56 28.10 30.59
C VAL A 705 36.72 27.53 31.40
N SER A 706 36.44 26.76 32.43
CA SER A 706 37.40 26.09 33.32
C SER A 706 36.93 24.70 33.69
N ALA A 707 37.74 23.97 34.45
CA ALA A 707 37.31 22.63 34.94
C ALA A 707 36.05 22.68 35.82
N SER A 708 35.83 23.82 36.53
CA SER A 708 34.66 24.07 37.39
C SER A 708 33.55 24.87 36.73
N ASN A 709 33.80 25.45 35.58
CA ASN A 709 32.81 26.19 34.77
C ASN A 709 32.84 25.71 33.34
N LYS A 710 32.36 24.50 33.11
CA LYS A 710 32.30 23.87 31.80
C LYS A 710 30.92 23.29 31.58
N GLN A 711 30.34 23.64 30.44
CA GLN A 711 29.07 23.06 30.02
C GLN A 711 29.27 21.56 29.80
N PHE A 712 28.38 20.74 30.37
CA PHE A 712 28.39 19.30 30.22
C PHE A 712 27.33 18.91 29.21
N THR A 713 27.75 18.25 28.12
CA THR A 713 26.85 17.73 27.11
C THR A 713 26.60 16.27 27.36
N MET A 714 25.35 15.91 27.66
CA MET A 714 24.93 14.52 27.80
C MET A 714 24.69 13.90 26.42
N PRO A 715 25.39 12.81 26.06
CA PRO A 715 25.18 12.14 24.78
C PRO A 715 23.77 11.55 24.65
N VAL A 716 23.33 11.33 23.42
CA VAL A 716 22.11 10.59 23.13
C VAL A 716 22.19 9.16 23.66
N HIS A 717 21.02 8.55 23.89
CA HIS A 717 20.85 7.18 24.41
C HIS A 717 21.47 6.95 25.80
N LYS A 718 21.61 7.99 26.57
CA LYS A 718 22.09 8.00 27.96
C LYS A 718 21.04 8.64 28.85
N ALA A 719 21.22 8.47 30.16
CA ALA A 719 20.35 9.12 31.15
C ALA A 719 21.17 9.77 32.24
N TYR A 720 20.63 10.84 32.85
CA TYR A 720 21.16 11.52 34.02
C TYR A 720 20.09 11.56 35.12
N ALA A 721 20.55 11.65 36.37
CA ALA A 721 19.64 11.79 37.51
C ALA A 721 19.34 13.25 37.83
N ARG A 722 18.05 13.58 38.03
CA ARG A 722 17.52 14.91 38.41
C ARG A 722 16.68 14.79 39.68
N PRO A 723 17.30 14.69 40.85
CA PRO A 723 16.59 14.64 42.10
C PRO A 723 15.96 16.00 42.42
N LYS A 724 14.69 16.00 42.82
CA LYS A 724 13.99 17.19 43.31
C LYS A 724 13.84 17.14 44.81
N ASN A 725 13.75 18.34 45.49
CA ASN A 725 13.51 18.46 46.92
C ASN A 725 14.62 17.86 47.83
N MET A 726 15.87 17.96 47.41
CA MET A 726 17.00 17.63 48.29
C MET A 726 17.10 18.66 49.41
N VAL A 727 17.15 18.20 50.66
CA VAL A 727 17.29 19.06 51.84
C VAL A 727 18.73 18.95 52.34
N GLY A 728 19.38 20.08 52.51
CA GLY A 728 20.78 20.18 52.98
C GLY A 728 21.81 20.44 51.90
N ALA A 729 23.09 20.25 52.19
CA ALA A 729 24.16 20.46 51.22
C ALA A 729 24.11 19.42 50.09
N THR A 730 24.30 19.89 48.84
CA THR A 730 24.30 19.01 47.66
C THR A 730 25.61 18.18 47.62
N PRO A 731 25.56 16.86 47.76
CA PRO A 731 26.76 16.07 47.76
C PRO A 731 27.42 16.03 46.37
N SER A 732 28.75 16.07 46.31
CA SER A 732 29.48 15.96 45.05
C SER A 732 29.40 14.55 44.42
N LYS A 733 29.01 13.54 45.20
CA LYS A 733 28.88 12.16 44.79
C LYS A 733 27.61 11.56 45.40
N VAL A 734 26.94 10.71 44.66
CA VAL A 734 25.79 9.93 45.15
C VAL A 734 26.01 8.47 44.82
N MET A 735 25.93 7.63 45.84
CA MET A 735 26.11 6.19 45.73
C MET A 735 24.78 5.53 45.34
N ILE A 736 24.88 4.40 44.68
CA ILE A 736 23.74 3.56 44.33
C ILE A 736 23.56 2.53 45.42
N PHE A 737 22.32 2.29 45.85
CA PHE A 737 22.04 1.14 46.72
C PHE A 737 20.68 0.54 46.32
N ASP A 738 20.54 -0.76 46.52
CA ASP A 738 19.23 -1.38 46.43
C ASP A 738 18.50 -1.27 47.77
N GLY A 739 17.18 -1.22 47.75
CA GLY A 739 16.33 -0.69 48.78
C GLY A 739 16.19 -1.50 50.05
N ASN A 740 16.99 -2.57 50.34
CA ASN A 740 16.70 -3.53 51.40
C ASN A 740 17.70 -3.56 52.56
N GLU A 741 18.69 -2.66 52.66
CA GLU A 741 19.64 -2.72 53.78
C GLU A 741 19.92 -1.39 54.47
N ASP A 742 20.10 -1.55 55.78
CA ASP A 742 20.86 -0.65 56.63
C ASP A 742 22.33 -0.66 56.20
N GLY A 743 22.59 0.24 55.20
CA GLY A 743 23.87 0.28 54.49
C GLY A 743 25.08 0.36 55.43
N VAL A 744 26.07 -0.47 55.17
CA VAL A 744 27.43 -0.29 55.65
C VAL A 744 28.06 0.85 54.89
N ASP A 745 28.50 1.89 55.57
CA ASP A 745 29.18 3.02 54.98
C ASP A 745 30.43 2.56 54.23
N ALA A 746 30.46 2.76 52.92
CA ALA A 746 31.67 2.74 52.14
C ALA A 746 32.40 4.07 52.37
N ASP A 747 32.93 4.24 53.56
CA ASP A 747 33.63 5.42 53.95
C ASP A 747 35.09 5.37 53.63
N ALA A 748 35.54 6.52 53.18
CA ALA A 748 36.87 7.10 53.36
C ALA A 748 38.09 6.46 52.65
N ALA A 749 38.02 5.33 52.04
CA ALA A 749 39.25 4.70 51.49
C ALA A 749 39.08 4.11 50.08
N GLY A 750 38.38 4.67 49.15
CA GLY A 750 38.50 4.32 47.72
C GLY A 750 38.45 2.86 47.33
N THR A 751 37.92 2.01 48.18
CA THR A 751 37.80 0.56 47.95
C THR A 751 36.43 0.22 47.40
N ALA A 752 36.39 -0.68 46.47
CA ALA A 752 35.30 -1.23 45.74
C ALA A 752 33.99 -1.28 46.52
N LEU A 753 32.89 -0.79 45.90
CA LEU A 753 31.53 -1.10 46.32
C LEU A 753 31.39 -2.60 46.50
N GLU A 754 31.39 -3.06 47.75
CA GLU A 754 30.76 -4.34 48.04
C GLU A 754 29.28 -4.14 47.86
N ILE A 755 28.70 -4.74 46.85
CA ILE A 755 27.26 -4.89 46.71
C ILE A 755 26.88 -5.95 47.73
N SER A 756 26.59 -5.52 48.94
CA SER A 756 25.90 -6.37 49.90
C SER A 756 24.42 -6.28 49.58
N ASN A 757 23.86 -7.36 49.01
CA ASN A 757 22.49 -7.75 48.91
C ASN A 757 21.66 -7.10 47.79
N ILE A 758 21.80 -7.68 46.60
CA ILE A 758 20.72 -7.70 45.63
C ILE A 758 19.68 -8.72 46.14
N GLU A 759 18.62 -8.29 46.79
CA GLU A 759 17.45 -9.16 46.93
C GLU A 759 16.75 -9.27 45.56
N LEU A 760 17.07 -10.34 44.87
CA LEU A 760 16.21 -10.85 43.85
C LEU A 760 14.93 -11.35 44.53
N LYS A 761 13.85 -10.56 44.58
CA LYS A 761 12.52 -11.08 44.95
C LYS A 761 12.02 -11.95 43.81
N GLU A 762 12.59 -13.15 43.70
CA GLU A 762 11.85 -14.26 43.11
C GLU A 762 10.93 -14.86 44.18
N ALA A 763 9.67 -14.84 43.95
CA ALA A 763 8.71 -15.57 44.74
C ALA A 763 9.08 -17.06 44.76
N GLY A 764 9.60 -17.53 45.90
CA GLY A 764 9.41 -18.89 46.31
C GLY A 764 10.32 -20.00 45.75
N ASN A 765 11.56 -19.76 45.32
CA ASN A 765 12.46 -20.84 44.96
C ASN A 765 13.79 -20.75 45.65
N ASN A 766 14.30 -21.90 46.13
CA ASN A 766 15.61 -22.09 46.76
C ASN A 766 16.75 -21.86 45.75
N VAL A 767 17.04 -20.61 45.41
CA VAL A 767 18.11 -20.25 44.48
C VAL A 767 19.33 -19.79 45.28
N TYR A 768 20.47 -20.37 44.99
CA TYR A 768 21.76 -20.02 45.58
C TYR A 768 22.63 -19.30 44.58
N TYR A 769 23.43 -18.34 45.06
CA TYR A 769 24.41 -17.62 44.26
C TYR A 769 25.78 -17.76 44.93
N ASN A 770 26.84 -17.87 44.13
CA ASN A 770 28.21 -17.81 44.67
C ASN A 770 28.54 -16.35 45.06
N LEU A 771 29.72 -16.17 45.70
CA LEU A 771 30.17 -14.82 46.11
C LEU A 771 30.45 -13.87 44.94
N GLN A 772 30.49 -14.35 43.72
CA GLN A 772 30.59 -13.58 42.46
C GLN A 772 29.23 -13.24 41.87
N GLY A 773 28.09 -13.59 42.51
CA GLY A 773 26.75 -13.34 42.07
C GLY A 773 26.23 -14.28 40.99
N GLN A 774 26.92 -15.37 40.68
CA GLN A 774 26.48 -16.37 39.72
C GLN A 774 25.51 -17.36 40.38
N ARG A 775 24.41 -17.69 39.73
CA ARG A 775 23.46 -18.71 40.17
C ARG A 775 24.13 -20.08 40.22
N VAL A 776 23.93 -20.79 41.31
CA VAL A 776 24.42 -22.13 41.52
C VAL A 776 23.27 -23.10 41.63
N GLU A 777 23.07 -23.93 40.64
CA GLU A 777 21.92 -24.85 40.57
C GLU A 777 22.04 -26.01 41.56
N HIS A 778 23.27 -26.41 41.86
CA HIS A 778 23.57 -27.49 42.84
C HIS A 778 24.67 -27.02 43.81
N PRO A 779 24.31 -26.22 44.83
CA PRO A 779 25.29 -25.70 45.76
C PRO A 779 25.89 -26.86 46.60
N GLN A 780 27.20 -26.93 46.60
CA GLN A 780 27.98 -27.88 47.42
C GLN A 780 28.48 -27.21 48.71
N HIS A 781 29.32 -27.85 49.48
CA HIS A 781 29.94 -27.21 50.67
C HIS A 781 30.62 -25.91 50.29
N GLY A 782 30.26 -24.82 50.97
CA GLY A 782 30.80 -23.50 50.65
C GLY A 782 29.93 -22.34 51.17
N ILE A 783 30.35 -21.11 50.83
CA ILE A 783 29.62 -19.89 51.18
C ILE A 783 28.86 -19.41 49.95
N TYR A 784 27.54 -19.23 50.10
CA TYR A 784 26.62 -18.79 49.06
C TYR A 784 25.75 -17.63 49.53
N ILE A 785 25.13 -16.99 48.60
CA ILE A 785 24.01 -16.03 48.85
C ILE A 785 22.72 -16.76 48.56
N HIS A 786 21.82 -16.83 49.53
CA HIS A 786 20.50 -17.44 49.43
C HIS A 786 19.49 -16.52 50.06
N ASN A 787 18.45 -16.10 49.28
CA ASN A 787 17.47 -15.11 49.71
C ASN A 787 18.11 -13.82 50.27
N GLY A 788 19.14 -13.31 49.58
CA GLY A 788 19.85 -12.10 49.98
C GLY A 788 20.71 -12.21 51.26
N LYS A 789 20.85 -13.36 51.80
CA LYS A 789 21.68 -13.60 53.00
C LYS A 789 22.83 -14.54 52.71
N LYS A 790 24.00 -14.23 53.30
CA LYS A 790 25.17 -15.09 53.25
C LYS A 790 24.88 -16.36 54.04
N VAL A 791 24.90 -17.50 53.39
CA VAL A 791 24.70 -18.85 54.01
C VAL A 791 25.90 -19.70 53.81
N VAL A 792 26.21 -20.49 54.81
CA VAL A 792 27.27 -21.49 54.75
C VAL A 792 26.63 -22.86 54.67
N LEU A 793 26.80 -23.52 53.52
CA LEU A 793 26.41 -24.91 53.34
C LEU A 793 27.57 -25.79 53.84
N LYS A 794 27.32 -26.59 54.82
CA LYS A 794 28.28 -27.50 55.43
C LYS A 794 28.30 -28.87 54.74
#